data_6a4d65cf80988372758c2cd04f8785b4
#
_entry.id   6a4d65cf80988372758c2cd04f8785b4
#
_cell.length_a   1.000
_cell.length_b   1.000
_cell.length_c   1.000
_cell.angle_alpha   90.00
_cell.angle_beta   90.00
_cell.angle_gamma   90.00
#
_symmetry.space_group_name_H-M   'P 1'
#
loop_
_entity.id
_entity.type
_entity.pdbx_description
1 polymer ?
#
loop_
_entity_poly.entity_id
_entity_poly.type
_entity_poly.pdbx_seq_one_letter_code
_entity_poly.pdbx_strand_id
1 'polypeptide(L)'
;MVVGVALFLFSCKPAVQLKRPAVKKRPSAEQVYSRAEALFAQGKLAEALPLYGQYLKLEPRGNNAPDCLRRMGDIYLEMGRLEEALMSFARVRRDFPGYGYMAEVELGLISSLWKMGALDEVIEEALDWLRKYSESPFRSQVALVLGRAYYAKLRYGEALRWLIVAEEGYKLAEPEKAKEISDQIRAAIVEADESELERMREVSKDTKYYPEIAYRLARMYYGTDRLERAESIITQLLQMPLEKRWLERARELYDKIFLALNVEPHKIGCLLPLTGPFGIYGREVLNGIEIGVGMFTKERDGVEVVIRDTEGDPGRAAEAIENLVRKDHVIAAVGPLLSRCAEQAADRAQALGLPLITICRKADVVDKGPMVFRNFLLPRREIERLVHVAMDRLDIRRFAIMFPDNAYGRYYMQIFWDMVEQRGGQIRAAEPYDPSLTDFAAQIKRMVGKEGPRPEAVLENIRAAWLPEEDESELDPGQKDPIVDFEAVFIPDSAERVAMIAPQLVYHDVVDVWLLGTSLWASPQLIPLAGDYLQGAIFTSGFFSSSGTEEVESFVEEYRTNYESEPGLLAATGYDTIKFLRAIVKATIPKTRNEMRDAIVQSRPYNGITGEISFDQRGEVKTQPFLVTVLGRREILFP
;
A
#
# COMPACT_ATOMS: atom_id res chain seq x y z
N MET A 1 53.72 -127.43 12.73
CA MET A 1 54.25 -128.01 13.96
C MET A 1 54.27 -127.00 15.02
N VAL A 2 53.54 -127.23 16.04
CA VAL A 2 53.58 -126.62 17.36
C VAL A 2 53.46 -125.06 17.47
N VAL A 3 52.35 -124.59 17.67
CA VAL A 3 51.52 -124.18 18.82
C VAL A 3 52.30 -123.38 19.93
N GLY A 4 51.96 -122.22 20.17
CA GLY A 4 52.31 -121.42 21.32
C GLY A 4 51.25 -120.37 21.63
N VAL A 5 50.37 -120.70 22.60
CA VAL A 5 49.33 -119.87 23.07
C VAL A 5 49.88 -118.90 24.12
N ALA A 6 49.76 -117.64 23.98
CA ALA A 6 50.01 -116.63 25.02
C ALA A 6 48.76 -115.89 25.43
N LEU A 7 48.30 -116.11 26.66
CA LEU A 7 47.24 -115.37 27.33
C LEU A 7 47.68 -113.96 27.65
N PHE A 8 46.98 -112.99 27.20
CA PHE A 8 47.14 -111.60 27.75
C PHE A 8 45.88 -111.25 28.53
N LEU A 9 46.06 -110.98 29.81
CA LEU A 9 45.07 -110.45 30.73
C LEU A 9 44.93 -108.95 30.41
N PHE A 10 43.69 -108.55 29.93
CA PHE A 10 43.33 -107.15 29.82
C PHE A 10 42.67 -106.69 31.11
N SER A 11 43.33 -105.66 31.75
CA SER A 11 42.80 -104.89 32.84
C SER A 11 41.63 -103.94 32.37
N CYS A 12 40.44 -104.14 32.97
CA CYS A 12 39.31 -103.25 32.76
C CYS A 12 39.57 -101.83 33.39
N LYS A 13 39.70 -100.85 32.52
CA LYS A 13 39.57 -99.45 32.94
C LYS A 13 38.08 -99.08 33.00
N PRO A 14 37.58 -98.29 34.03
CA PRO A 14 36.17 -97.93 34.09
C PRO A 14 35.79 -96.95 32.99
N ALA A 15 34.61 -97.13 32.42
CA ALA A 15 34.05 -96.28 31.37
C ALA A 15 33.74 -94.92 31.90
N VAL A 16 34.37 -93.89 31.27
CA VAL A 16 34.03 -92.50 31.46
C VAL A 16 32.63 -92.24 30.89
N GLN A 17 31.63 -92.01 31.73
CA GLN A 17 30.34 -91.49 31.31
C GLN A 17 30.48 -90.10 30.71
N LEU A 18 30.45 -89.89 29.43
CA LEU A 18 30.26 -88.64 28.76
C LEU A 18 28.88 -88.08 29.14
N LYS A 19 28.83 -87.06 30.04
CA LYS A 19 27.63 -86.27 30.26
C LYS A 19 27.20 -85.69 28.92
N ARG A 20 26.06 -86.13 28.37
CA ARG A 20 25.42 -85.49 27.23
C ARG A 20 25.22 -84.01 27.59
N PRO A 21 25.59 -83.01 26.69
CA PRO A 21 25.33 -81.62 26.98
C PRO A 21 23.84 -81.46 27.18
N ALA A 22 23.47 -80.82 28.26
CA ALA A 22 22.06 -80.49 28.56
C ALA A 22 21.50 -79.75 27.35
N VAL A 23 20.53 -80.35 26.65
CA VAL A 23 19.78 -79.69 25.58
C VAL A 23 19.08 -78.51 26.28
N LYS A 24 19.58 -77.30 26.06
CA LYS A 24 18.89 -76.06 26.50
C LYS A 24 17.46 -76.16 25.93
N LYS A 25 16.48 -76.42 26.78
CA LYS A 25 15.07 -76.36 26.38
C LYS A 25 14.84 -75.03 25.69
N ARG A 26 14.39 -75.03 24.42
CA ARG A 26 13.97 -73.77 23.76
C ARG A 26 12.92 -73.11 24.64
N PRO A 27 13.05 -71.79 24.93
CA PRO A 27 12.12 -71.12 25.78
C PRO A 27 10.70 -71.28 25.18
N SER A 28 9.71 -71.49 26.06
CA SER A 28 8.30 -71.53 25.60
C SER A 28 7.88 -70.18 25.02
N ALA A 29 6.87 -70.14 24.19
CA ALA A 29 6.33 -68.88 23.63
C ALA A 29 5.98 -67.91 24.77
N GLU A 30 5.37 -68.36 25.85
CA GLU A 30 5.03 -67.54 27.03
C GLU A 30 6.27 -66.94 27.71
N GLN A 31 7.35 -67.71 27.84
CA GLN A 31 8.63 -67.21 28.38
C GLN A 31 9.26 -66.11 27.48
N VAL A 32 9.14 -66.27 26.18
CA VAL A 32 9.59 -65.30 25.20
C VAL A 32 8.78 -64.00 25.30
N TYR A 33 7.44 -64.10 25.38
CA TYR A 33 6.53 -62.99 25.55
C TYR A 33 6.81 -62.22 26.84
N SER A 34 6.85 -62.89 28.00
CA SER A 34 7.10 -62.30 29.30
C SER A 34 8.45 -61.55 29.32
N ARG A 35 9.47 -62.08 28.68
CA ARG A 35 10.78 -61.42 28.55
C ARG A 35 10.70 -60.17 27.65
N ALA A 36 9.95 -60.24 26.54
CA ALA A 36 9.74 -59.10 25.63
C ALA A 36 9.02 -57.94 26.36
N GLU A 37 7.93 -58.25 27.10
CA GLU A 37 7.20 -57.26 27.90
C GLU A 37 8.09 -56.61 28.99
N ALA A 38 8.95 -57.43 29.67
CA ALA A 38 9.88 -56.91 30.66
C ALA A 38 10.90 -55.93 30.07
N LEU A 39 11.40 -56.22 28.86
CA LEU A 39 12.32 -55.31 28.13
C LEU A 39 11.58 -54.06 27.64
N PHE A 40 10.36 -54.21 27.13
CA PHE A 40 9.52 -53.09 26.71
C PHE A 40 9.24 -52.13 27.84
N ALA A 41 8.87 -52.68 29.02
CA ALA A 41 8.63 -51.90 30.24
C ALA A 41 9.91 -51.14 30.74
N GLN A 42 11.12 -51.65 30.41
CA GLN A 42 12.40 -51.00 30.69
C GLN A 42 12.81 -49.97 29.63
N GLY A 43 11.99 -49.75 28.59
CA GLY A 43 12.34 -48.87 27.45
C GLY A 43 13.40 -49.45 26.50
N LYS A 44 13.77 -50.74 26.64
CA LYS A 44 14.74 -51.42 25.80
C LYS A 44 14.11 -51.95 24.50
N LEU A 45 13.56 -51.01 23.72
CA LEU A 45 12.71 -51.32 22.57
C LEU A 45 13.41 -52.14 21.50
N ALA A 46 14.67 -51.85 21.20
CA ALA A 46 15.48 -52.59 20.23
C ALA A 46 15.76 -54.05 20.61
N GLU A 47 15.79 -54.35 21.93
CA GLU A 47 15.95 -55.73 22.44
C GLU A 47 14.62 -56.48 22.55
N ALA A 48 13.50 -55.76 22.82
CA ALA A 48 12.17 -56.32 22.90
C ALA A 48 11.62 -56.79 21.52
N LEU A 49 11.85 -55.98 20.47
CA LEU A 49 11.33 -56.18 19.12
C LEU A 49 11.59 -57.58 18.51
N PRO A 50 12.83 -58.10 18.53
CA PRO A 50 13.10 -59.44 18.01
C PRO A 50 12.41 -60.56 18.83
N LEU A 51 12.15 -60.37 20.12
CA LEU A 51 11.48 -61.34 20.95
C LEU A 51 9.96 -61.38 20.62
N TYR A 52 9.30 -60.27 20.38
CA TYR A 52 7.93 -60.25 19.86
C TYR A 52 7.85 -60.97 18.50
N GLY A 53 8.81 -60.72 17.63
CA GLY A 53 8.91 -61.46 16.34
C GLY A 53 9.17 -62.96 16.51
N GLN A 54 9.92 -63.38 17.58
CA GLN A 54 10.14 -64.79 17.93
C GLN A 54 8.86 -65.44 18.46
N TYR A 55 8.09 -64.73 19.30
CA TYR A 55 6.79 -65.20 19.76
C TYR A 55 5.86 -65.50 18.58
N LEU A 56 5.72 -64.58 17.65
CA LEU A 56 4.85 -64.70 16.47
C LEU A 56 5.27 -65.82 15.51
N LYS A 57 6.54 -66.25 15.54
CA LYS A 57 7.02 -67.44 14.82
C LYS A 57 6.63 -68.74 15.53
N LEU A 58 6.58 -68.72 16.85
CA LEU A 58 6.18 -69.92 17.65
C LEU A 58 4.68 -70.09 17.68
N GLU A 59 3.93 -69.00 17.91
CA GLU A 59 2.48 -68.99 18.06
C GLU A 59 1.85 -67.82 17.28
N PRO A 60 1.69 -67.96 15.96
CA PRO A 60 1.22 -66.87 15.09
C PRO A 60 -0.21 -66.39 15.41
N ARG A 61 -1.03 -67.23 16.04
CA ARG A 61 -2.42 -66.98 16.46
C ARG A 61 -2.62 -67.24 17.96
N GLY A 62 -1.55 -67.27 18.75
CA GLY A 62 -1.62 -67.41 20.21
C GLY A 62 -2.29 -66.22 20.86
N ASN A 63 -2.69 -66.41 22.11
CA ASN A 63 -3.44 -65.40 22.88
C ASN A 63 -2.73 -64.03 22.96
N ASN A 64 -1.41 -64.02 22.99
CA ASN A 64 -0.60 -62.79 23.06
C ASN A 64 -0.12 -62.29 21.69
N ALA A 65 -0.54 -62.96 20.57
CA ALA A 65 -0.14 -62.55 19.22
C ALA A 65 -0.62 -61.10 18.85
N PRO A 66 -1.85 -60.67 19.17
CA PRO A 66 -2.28 -59.29 18.91
C PRO A 66 -1.50 -58.30 19.74
N ASP A 67 -1.16 -58.60 21.01
CA ASP A 67 -0.32 -57.75 21.85
C ASP A 67 1.09 -57.60 21.24
N CYS A 68 1.70 -58.71 20.83
CA CYS A 68 3.00 -58.70 20.19
C CYS A 68 3.00 -57.80 18.93
N LEU A 69 2.01 -57.93 18.06
CA LEU A 69 1.86 -57.11 16.85
C LEU A 69 1.63 -55.65 17.19
N ARG A 70 0.77 -55.33 18.17
CA ARG A 70 0.55 -53.97 18.62
C ARG A 70 1.84 -53.35 19.15
N ARG A 71 2.54 -54.05 20.10
CA ARG A 71 3.83 -53.57 20.63
C ARG A 71 4.90 -53.39 19.52
N MET A 72 4.96 -54.28 18.55
CA MET A 72 5.84 -54.13 17.38
C MET A 72 5.48 -52.88 16.61
N GLY A 73 4.18 -52.63 16.37
CA GLY A 73 3.69 -51.40 15.73
C GLY A 73 4.10 -50.16 16.47
N ASP A 74 3.92 -50.13 17.79
CA ASP A 74 4.32 -49.02 18.67
C ASP A 74 5.84 -48.78 18.56
N ILE A 75 6.66 -49.83 18.66
CA ILE A 75 8.13 -49.75 18.54
C ILE A 75 8.57 -49.21 17.16
N TYR A 76 7.98 -49.75 16.09
CA TYR A 76 8.31 -49.32 14.72
C TYR A 76 7.93 -47.85 14.50
N LEU A 77 6.79 -47.40 15.04
CA LEU A 77 6.33 -46.00 14.95
C LEU A 77 7.30 -45.04 15.69
N GLU A 78 7.82 -45.47 16.85
CA GLU A 78 8.81 -44.73 17.61
C GLU A 78 10.19 -44.68 16.91
N MET A 79 10.57 -45.79 16.27
CA MET A 79 11.81 -45.88 15.46
C MET A 79 11.70 -45.16 14.09
N GLY A 80 10.55 -44.61 13.71
CA GLY A 80 10.32 -43.98 12.41
C GLY A 80 10.18 -44.98 11.26
N ARG A 81 10.02 -46.29 11.55
CA ARG A 81 9.81 -47.37 10.56
C ARG A 81 8.32 -47.48 10.25
N LEU A 82 7.82 -46.48 9.49
CA LEU A 82 6.39 -46.22 9.35
C LEU A 82 5.64 -47.33 8.61
N GLU A 83 6.23 -47.92 7.57
CA GLU A 83 5.62 -48.99 6.81
C GLU A 83 5.45 -50.26 7.65
N GLU A 84 6.47 -50.66 8.42
CA GLU A 84 6.40 -51.82 9.30
C GLU A 84 5.44 -51.58 10.47
N ALA A 85 5.34 -50.33 10.99
CA ALA A 85 4.33 -49.96 11.97
C ALA A 85 2.92 -50.16 11.41
N LEU A 86 2.65 -49.59 10.21
CA LEU A 86 1.37 -49.71 9.52
C LEU A 86 1.00 -51.19 9.27
N MET A 87 1.95 -52.00 8.75
CA MET A 87 1.72 -53.43 8.52
C MET A 87 1.40 -54.19 9.81
N SER A 88 2.07 -53.87 10.92
CA SER A 88 1.85 -54.52 12.21
C SER A 88 0.44 -54.22 12.74
N PHE A 89 0.02 -52.97 12.75
CA PHE A 89 -1.33 -52.55 13.17
C PHE A 89 -2.43 -53.09 12.24
N ALA A 90 -2.22 -53.01 10.92
CA ALA A 90 -3.16 -53.57 9.93
C ALA A 90 -3.34 -55.09 10.07
N ARG A 91 -2.28 -55.80 10.44
CA ARG A 91 -2.35 -57.23 10.72
C ARG A 91 -3.17 -57.53 11.97
N VAL A 92 -3.06 -56.75 13.05
CA VAL A 92 -3.94 -56.90 14.22
C VAL A 92 -5.40 -56.72 13.80
N ARG A 93 -5.72 -55.62 13.12
CA ARG A 93 -7.09 -55.32 12.65
C ARG A 93 -7.69 -56.43 11.80
N ARG A 94 -6.89 -56.99 10.90
CA ARG A 94 -7.34 -58.08 9.99
C ARG A 94 -7.47 -59.42 10.69
N ASP A 95 -6.44 -59.83 11.44
CA ASP A 95 -6.32 -61.21 11.94
C ASP A 95 -6.99 -61.39 13.34
N PHE A 96 -7.22 -60.30 14.07
CA PHE A 96 -7.76 -60.30 15.45
C PHE A 96 -8.85 -59.21 15.69
N PRO A 97 -9.97 -59.24 14.92
CA PRO A 97 -10.97 -58.16 14.93
C PRO A 97 -11.66 -57.97 16.29
N GLY A 98 -11.63 -59.00 17.18
CA GLY A 98 -12.16 -58.93 18.56
C GLY A 98 -11.14 -58.52 19.62
N TYR A 99 -9.98 -57.97 19.23
CA TYR A 99 -8.96 -57.59 20.20
C TYR A 99 -9.41 -56.40 21.06
N GLY A 100 -9.26 -56.54 22.39
CA GLY A 100 -9.80 -55.58 23.37
C GLY A 100 -9.20 -54.15 23.28
N TYR A 101 -8.00 -54.02 22.73
CA TYR A 101 -7.31 -52.73 22.55
C TYR A 101 -7.32 -52.28 21.07
N MET A 102 -8.42 -52.54 20.36
CA MET A 102 -8.54 -52.19 18.95
C MET A 102 -8.50 -50.67 18.70
N ALA A 103 -9.03 -49.87 19.63
CA ALA A 103 -8.99 -48.40 19.55
C ALA A 103 -7.54 -47.87 19.50
N GLU A 104 -6.64 -48.47 20.30
CA GLU A 104 -5.21 -48.13 20.31
C GLU A 104 -4.50 -48.56 19.02
N VAL A 105 -4.86 -49.75 18.51
CA VAL A 105 -4.30 -50.25 17.24
C VAL A 105 -4.68 -49.34 16.07
N GLU A 106 -5.95 -48.97 15.97
CA GLU A 106 -6.43 -48.07 14.91
C GLU A 106 -5.85 -46.66 15.06
N LEU A 107 -5.64 -46.17 16.30
CA LEU A 107 -4.91 -44.93 16.57
C LEU A 107 -3.44 -44.99 16.11
N GLY A 108 -2.77 -46.15 16.37
CA GLY A 108 -1.41 -46.40 15.88
C GLY A 108 -1.33 -46.39 14.35
N LEU A 109 -2.34 -46.96 13.69
CA LEU A 109 -2.48 -46.94 12.23
C LEU A 109 -2.64 -45.52 11.70
N ILE A 110 -3.56 -44.70 12.27
CA ILE A 110 -3.76 -43.30 11.92
C ILE A 110 -2.47 -42.50 12.14
N SER A 111 -1.76 -42.75 13.26
CA SER A 111 -0.50 -42.06 13.58
C SER A 111 0.61 -42.39 12.57
N SER A 112 0.65 -43.65 12.08
CA SER A 112 1.59 -44.09 11.04
C SER A 112 1.30 -43.38 9.72
N LEU A 113 0.04 -43.38 9.29
CA LEU A 113 -0.41 -42.68 8.07
C LEU A 113 -0.11 -41.17 8.13
N TRP A 114 -0.36 -40.55 9.27
CA TRP A 114 -0.03 -39.12 9.47
C TRP A 114 1.45 -38.83 9.29
N LYS A 115 2.33 -39.64 9.91
CA LYS A 115 3.78 -39.47 9.77
C LYS A 115 4.28 -39.77 8.34
N MET A 116 3.58 -40.63 7.58
CA MET A 116 3.84 -40.90 6.16
C MET A 116 3.34 -39.78 5.23
N GLY A 117 2.51 -38.84 5.74
CA GLY A 117 1.92 -37.79 4.93
C GLY A 117 0.73 -38.23 4.07
N ALA A 118 0.15 -39.40 4.35
CA ALA A 118 -1.00 -39.98 3.65
C ALA A 118 -2.31 -39.31 4.15
N LEU A 119 -2.48 -38.02 3.81
CA LEU A 119 -3.51 -37.16 4.42
C LEU A 119 -4.94 -37.61 4.14
N ASP A 120 -5.24 -38.16 2.97
CA ASP A 120 -6.59 -38.62 2.62
C ASP A 120 -6.97 -39.86 3.44
N GLU A 121 -6.06 -40.80 3.57
CA GLU A 121 -6.23 -42.01 4.36
C GLU A 121 -6.34 -41.66 5.86
N VAL A 122 -5.56 -40.67 6.36
CA VAL A 122 -5.70 -40.18 7.73
C VAL A 122 -7.11 -39.63 7.98
N ILE A 123 -7.65 -38.85 7.04
CA ILE A 123 -8.99 -38.25 7.18
C ILE A 123 -10.06 -39.38 7.22
N GLU A 124 -10.00 -40.34 6.34
CA GLU A 124 -10.95 -41.46 6.27
C GLU A 124 -10.91 -42.30 7.55
N GLU A 125 -9.73 -42.75 7.94
CA GLU A 125 -9.54 -43.62 9.12
C GLU A 125 -9.86 -42.89 10.44
N ALA A 126 -9.50 -41.62 10.56
CA ALA A 126 -9.78 -40.82 11.75
C ALA A 126 -11.27 -40.52 11.92
N LEU A 127 -11.99 -40.22 10.82
CA LEU A 127 -13.45 -40.01 10.86
C LEU A 127 -14.19 -41.30 11.26
N ASP A 128 -13.76 -42.48 10.71
CA ASP A 128 -14.33 -43.77 11.09
C ASP A 128 -14.05 -44.08 12.56
N TRP A 129 -12.82 -43.87 13.01
CA TRP A 129 -12.41 -44.04 14.42
C TRP A 129 -13.26 -43.20 15.38
N LEU A 130 -13.42 -41.89 15.09
CA LEU A 130 -14.20 -40.97 15.94
C LEU A 130 -15.68 -41.34 16.01
N ARG A 131 -16.23 -41.95 14.96
CA ARG A 131 -17.59 -42.46 14.94
C ARG A 131 -17.72 -43.73 15.79
N LYS A 132 -16.74 -44.61 15.71
CA LYS A 132 -16.74 -45.93 16.34
C LYS A 132 -16.38 -45.90 17.84
N TYR A 133 -15.52 -44.98 18.24
CA TYR A 133 -14.96 -44.84 19.58
C TYR A 133 -15.21 -43.46 20.22
N SER A 134 -16.43 -42.95 20.12
CA SER A 134 -16.80 -41.59 20.58
C SER A 134 -16.43 -41.26 22.01
N GLU A 135 -16.47 -42.26 22.90
CA GLU A 135 -16.20 -42.12 24.35
C GLU A 135 -14.76 -42.52 24.74
N SER A 136 -13.90 -42.77 23.78
CA SER A 136 -12.52 -43.17 24.05
C SER A 136 -11.70 -42.01 24.65
N PRO A 137 -10.80 -42.31 25.63
CA PRO A 137 -9.85 -41.30 26.13
C PRO A 137 -8.91 -40.75 25.06
N PHE A 138 -8.75 -41.42 23.93
CA PHE A 138 -7.89 -41.01 22.81
C PHE A 138 -8.60 -40.08 21.80
N ARG A 139 -9.87 -39.74 22.02
CA ARG A 139 -10.69 -38.91 21.14
C ARG A 139 -10.00 -37.59 20.76
N SER A 140 -9.43 -36.89 21.77
CA SER A 140 -8.74 -35.61 21.54
C SER A 140 -7.48 -35.76 20.71
N GLN A 141 -6.77 -36.88 20.85
CA GLN A 141 -5.57 -37.17 20.07
C GLN A 141 -5.92 -37.43 18.60
N VAL A 142 -6.96 -38.21 18.34
CA VAL A 142 -7.42 -38.46 16.97
C VAL A 142 -7.99 -37.19 16.33
N ALA A 143 -8.76 -36.40 17.11
CA ALA A 143 -9.28 -35.11 16.65
C ALA A 143 -8.16 -34.12 16.28
N LEU A 144 -7.05 -34.10 17.06
CA LEU A 144 -5.89 -33.28 16.75
C LEU A 144 -5.23 -33.69 15.43
N VAL A 145 -5.02 -35.00 15.21
CA VAL A 145 -4.42 -35.51 13.96
C VAL A 145 -5.33 -35.20 12.77
N LEU A 146 -6.63 -35.41 12.91
CA LEU A 146 -7.62 -35.11 11.89
C LEU A 146 -7.68 -33.59 11.57
N GLY A 147 -7.70 -32.75 12.60
CA GLY A 147 -7.67 -31.30 12.42
C GLY A 147 -6.41 -30.81 11.69
N ARG A 148 -5.25 -31.39 12.04
CA ARG A 148 -3.98 -31.11 11.36
C ARG A 148 -3.96 -31.61 9.90
N ALA A 149 -4.58 -32.76 9.63
CA ALA A 149 -4.69 -33.28 8.26
C ALA A 149 -5.55 -32.36 7.38
N TYR A 150 -6.67 -31.87 7.89
CA TYR A 150 -7.50 -30.88 7.20
C TYR A 150 -6.76 -29.53 7.01
N TYR A 151 -6.03 -29.09 8.03
CA TYR A 151 -5.21 -27.87 7.94
C TYR A 151 -4.16 -27.99 6.82
N ALA A 152 -3.43 -29.11 6.75
CA ALA A 152 -2.45 -29.38 5.70
C ALA A 152 -3.07 -29.42 4.29
N LYS A 153 -4.36 -29.74 4.19
CA LYS A 153 -5.12 -29.69 2.94
C LYS A 153 -5.79 -28.33 2.68
N LEU A 154 -5.49 -27.30 3.48
CA LEU A 154 -6.07 -25.94 3.41
C LEU A 154 -7.61 -25.91 3.60
N ARG A 155 -8.18 -26.96 4.19
CA ARG A 155 -9.61 -27.07 4.53
C ARG A 155 -9.83 -26.57 5.96
N TYR A 156 -9.73 -25.24 6.13
CA TYR A 156 -9.68 -24.61 7.45
C TYR A 156 -10.99 -24.71 8.24
N GLY A 157 -12.14 -24.75 7.55
CA GLY A 157 -13.43 -24.93 8.19
C GLY A 157 -13.55 -26.29 8.91
N GLU A 158 -13.15 -27.37 8.25
CA GLU A 158 -13.11 -28.69 8.85
C GLU A 158 -11.99 -28.83 9.90
N ALA A 159 -10.82 -28.24 9.61
CA ALA A 159 -9.72 -28.20 10.55
C ALA A 159 -10.16 -27.56 11.88
N LEU A 160 -10.83 -26.40 11.83
CA LEU A 160 -11.34 -25.68 13.01
C LEU A 160 -12.24 -26.57 13.86
N ARG A 161 -13.19 -27.27 13.24
CA ARG A 161 -14.12 -28.17 13.95
C ARG A 161 -13.37 -29.16 14.84
N TRP A 162 -12.37 -29.83 14.29
CA TRP A 162 -11.66 -30.89 14.98
C TRP A 162 -10.57 -30.39 15.91
N LEU A 163 -9.94 -29.27 15.59
CA LEU A 163 -8.99 -28.61 16.48
C LEU A 163 -9.66 -28.06 17.75
N ILE A 164 -10.91 -27.57 17.67
CA ILE A 164 -11.68 -27.17 18.86
C ILE A 164 -11.94 -28.38 19.75
N VAL A 165 -12.36 -29.51 19.19
CA VAL A 165 -12.59 -30.75 19.97
C VAL A 165 -11.29 -31.22 20.63
N ALA A 166 -10.17 -31.13 19.95
CA ALA A 166 -8.87 -31.45 20.50
C ALA A 166 -8.47 -30.49 21.62
N GLU A 167 -8.59 -29.17 21.40
CA GLU A 167 -8.26 -28.14 22.38
C GLU A 167 -9.02 -28.35 23.69
N GLU A 168 -10.32 -28.54 23.62
CA GLU A 168 -11.16 -28.77 24.80
C GLU A 168 -10.72 -30.01 25.58
N GLY A 169 -10.40 -31.10 24.89
CA GLY A 169 -9.96 -32.33 25.54
C GLY A 169 -8.59 -32.25 26.22
N TYR A 170 -7.68 -31.42 25.67
CA TYR A 170 -6.36 -31.20 26.28
C TYR A 170 -6.35 -30.12 27.37
N LYS A 171 -7.38 -29.27 27.44
CA LYS A 171 -7.42 -28.07 28.28
C LYS A 171 -7.07 -28.30 29.76
N LEU A 172 -7.52 -29.42 30.36
CA LEU A 172 -7.27 -29.77 31.76
C LEU A 172 -6.04 -30.67 31.93
N ALA A 173 -5.80 -31.59 30.99
CA ALA A 173 -4.74 -32.59 31.11
C ALA A 173 -3.36 -32.07 30.67
N GLU A 174 -3.30 -31.33 29.58
CA GLU A 174 -2.07 -30.81 28.96
C GLU A 174 -2.28 -29.34 28.49
N PRO A 175 -2.31 -28.34 29.42
CA PRO A 175 -2.62 -26.94 29.07
C PRO A 175 -1.70 -26.32 28.01
N GLU A 176 -0.42 -26.67 27.98
CA GLU A 176 0.53 -26.18 27.00
C GLU A 176 0.20 -26.66 25.57
N LYS A 177 -0.23 -27.92 25.46
CA LYS A 177 -0.68 -28.48 24.19
C LYS A 177 -2.01 -27.86 23.72
N ALA A 178 -2.92 -27.59 24.64
CA ALA A 178 -4.15 -26.85 24.32
C ALA A 178 -3.84 -25.44 23.82
N LYS A 179 -2.82 -24.79 24.36
CA LYS A 179 -2.35 -23.49 23.89
C LYS A 179 -1.74 -23.58 22.46
N GLU A 180 -0.90 -24.58 22.20
CA GLU A 180 -0.36 -24.84 20.86
C GLU A 180 -1.49 -25.03 19.83
N ILE A 181 -2.53 -25.79 20.18
CA ILE A 181 -3.71 -25.98 19.33
C ILE A 181 -4.45 -24.65 19.11
N SER A 182 -4.62 -23.83 20.15
CA SER A 182 -5.23 -22.51 20.05
C SER A 182 -4.46 -21.59 19.09
N ASP A 183 -3.13 -21.63 19.13
CA ASP A 183 -2.28 -20.85 18.23
C ASP A 183 -2.38 -21.37 16.76
N GLN A 184 -2.49 -22.68 16.57
CA GLN A 184 -2.74 -23.28 15.27
C GLN A 184 -4.11 -22.89 14.69
N ILE A 185 -5.16 -22.83 15.53
CA ILE A 185 -6.48 -22.34 15.12
C ILE A 185 -6.40 -20.88 14.66
N ARG A 186 -5.68 -20.03 15.39
CA ARG A 186 -5.49 -18.62 14.98
C ARG A 186 -4.71 -18.49 13.69
N ALA A 187 -3.70 -19.34 13.47
CA ALA A 187 -3.00 -19.38 12.19
C ALA A 187 -3.96 -19.73 11.04
N ALA A 188 -4.81 -20.74 11.23
CA ALA A 188 -5.84 -21.11 10.26
C ALA A 188 -6.80 -19.95 9.93
N ILE A 189 -7.23 -19.18 10.95
CA ILE A 189 -8.08 -17.99 10.75
C ILE A 189 -7.35 -16.93 9.92
N VAL A 190 -6.04 -16.76 10.14
CA VAL A 190 -5.24 -15.78 9.40
C VAL A 190 -5.00 -16.20 7.95
N GLU A 191 -4.81 -17.47 7.68
CA GLU A 191 -4.51 -18.01 6.34
C GLU A 191 -5.76 -18.24 5.49
N ALA A 192 -6.93 -18.40 6.13
CA ALA A 192 -8.19 -18.71 5.45
C ALA A 192 -8.61 -17.63 4.45
N ASP A 193 -9.00 -18.06 3.26
CA ASP A 193 -9.68 -17.25 2.26
C ASP A 193 -11.15 -17.00 2.64
N GLU A 194 -11.87 -16.28 1.79
CA GLU A 194 -13.27 -15.94 2.03
C GLU A 194 -14.16 -17.17 2.21
N SER A 195 -13.99 -18.16 1.35
CA SER A 195 -14.84 -19.36 1.36
C SER A 195 -14.61 -20.21 2.62
N GLU A 196 -13.36 -20.28 3.06
CA GLU A 196 -13.01 -20.97 4.30
C GLU A 196 -13.45 -20.18 5.53
N LEU A 197 -13.31 -18.83 5.54
CA LEU A 197 -13.84 -17.99 6.63
C LEU A 197 -15.36 -18.13 6.79
N GLU A 198 -16.11 -18.22 5.69
CA GLU A 198 -17.56 -18.48 5.73
C GLU A 198 -17.87 -19.84 6.39
N ARG A 199 -17.14 -20.92 5.99
CA ARG A 199 -17.29 -22.24 6.63
C ARG A 199 -16.88 -22.21 8.11
N MET A 200 -15.77 -21.54 8.42
CA MET A 200 -15.31 -21.39 9.80
C MET A 200 -16.33 -20.63 10.66
N ARG A 201 -16.97 -19.60 10.11
CA ARG A 201 -18.01 -18.82 10.79
C ARG A 201 -19.20 -19.70 11.19
N GLU A 202 -19.65 -20.57 10.26
CA GLU A 202 -20.77 -21.48 10.56
C GLU A 202 -20.43 -22.50 11.65
N VAL A 203 -19.22 -23.01 11.66
CA VAL A 203 -18.76 -24.04 12.62
C VAL A 203 -18.46 -23.44 14.00
N SER A 204 -18.13 -22.14 14.08
CA SER A 204 -17.61 -21.51 15.29
C SER A 204 -18.64 -20.74 16.12
N LYS A 205 -19.93 -20.71 15.76
CA LYS A 205 -20.98 -19.84 16.33
C LYS A 205 -21.00 -19.76 17.86
N ASP A 206 -20.77 -20.89 18.53
CA ASP A 206 -20.80 -21.00 19.99
C ASP A 206 -19.41 -21.09 20.63
N THR A 207 -18.38 -20.65 19.92
CA THR A 207 -16.98 -20.76 20.36
C THR A 207 -16.35 -19.40 20.62
N LYS A 208 -15.27 -19.39 21.40
CA LYS A 208 -14.46 -18.17 21.63
C LYS A 208 -13.79 -17.60 20.35
N TYR A 209 -13.77 -18.35 19.24
CA TYR A 209 -13.14 -17.96 17.97
C TYR A 209 -14.10 -17.21 17.03
N TYR A 210 -15.40 -17.32 17.26
CA TYR A 210 -16.40 -16.68 16.41
C TYR A 210 -16.19 -15.17 16.23
N PRO A 211 -15.89 -14.38 17.29
CA PRO A 211 -15.69 -12.94 17.13
C PRO A 211 -14.52 -12.59 16.20
N GLU A 212 -13.42 -13.35 16.26
CA GLU A 212 -12.26 -13.13 15.41
C GLU A 212 -12.56 -13.45 13.93
N ILE A 213 -13.23 -14.57 13.70
CA ILE A 213 -13.61 -15.04 12.36
C ILE A 213 -14.62 -14.06 11.72
N ALA A 214 -15.69 -13.73 12.44
CA ALA A 214 -16.72 -12.82 11.96
C ALA A 214 -16.16 -11.41 11.69
N TYR A 215 -15.32 -10.89 12.57
CA TYR A 215 -14.67 -9.60 12.36
C TYR A 215 -13.75 -9.62 11.12
N ARG A 216 -12.96 -10.67 10.95
CA ARG A 216 -12.07 -10.81 9.80
C ARG A 216 -12.85 -10.87 8.48
N LEU A 217 -13.91 -11.65 8.44
CA LEU A 217 -14.78 -11.78 7.28
C LEU A 217 -15.50 -10.46 6.95
N ALA A 218 -16.05 -9.77 7.96
CA ALA A 218 -16.65 -8.45 7.79
C ALA A 218 -15.64 -7.43 7.25
N ARG A 219 -14.40 -7.45 7.77
CA ARG A 219 -13.32 -6.58 7.29
C ARG A 219 -12.92 -6.89 5.84
N MET A 220 -12.92 -8.17 5.46
CA MET A 220 -12.66 -8.58 4.07
C MET A 220 -13.74 -8.07 3.12
N TYR A 221 -15.03 -8.19 3.50
CA TYR A 221 -16.13 -7.65 2.73
C TYR A 221 -16.09 -6.13 2.62
N TYR A 222 -15.75 -5.44 3.71
CA TYR A 222 -15.53 -3.99 3.69
C TYR A 222 -14.40 -3.59 2.72
N GLY A 223 -13.28 -4.31 2.74
CA GLY A 223 -12.14 -4.04 1.85
C GLY A 223 -12.39 -4.34 0.37
N THR A 224 -13.42 -5.15 0.06
CA THR A 224 -13.84 -5.49 -1.32
C THR A 224 -15.14 -4.80 -1.72
N ASP A 225 -15.53 -3.75 -1.00
CA ASP A 225 -16.73 -2.89 -1.23
C ASP A 225 -18.07 -3.64 -1.23
N ARG A 226 -18.12 -4.83 -0.59
CA ARG A 226 -19.35 -5.58 -0.35
C ARG A 226 -19.98 -5.17 0.98
N LEU A 227 -20.39 -3.91 1.04
CA LEU A 227 -20.72 -3.19 2.28
C LEU A 227 -21.92 -3.79 3.02
N GLU A 228 -22.99 -4.20 2.31
CA GLU A 228 -24.19 -4.79 2.92
C GLU A 228 -23.88 -6.14 3.59
N ARG A 229 -22.98 -6.94 2.99
CA ARG A 229 -22.51 -8.19 3.63
C ARG A 229 -21.67 -7.91 4.86
N ALA A 230 -20.78 -6.93 4.78
CA ALA A 230 -19.97 -6.50 5.91
C ALA A 230 -20.86 -5.99 7.06
N GLU A 231 -21.88 -5.16 6.75
CA GLU A 231 -22.85 -4.64 7.72
C GLU A 231 -23.62 -5.77 8.42
N SER A 232 -24.15 -6.71 7.64
CA SER A 232 -24.90 -7.84 8.18
C SER A 232 -24.09 -8.64 9.20
N ILE A 233 -22.83 -8.96 8.89
CA ILE A 233 -21.97 -9.74 9.79
C ILE A 233 -21.59 -8.95 11.03
N ILE A 234 -21.17 -7.69 10.87
CA ILE A 234 -20.71 -6.89 12.00
C ILE A 234 -21.85 -6.52 12.95
N THR A 235 -23.07 -6.32 12.42
CA THR A 235 -24.27 -6.09 13.22
C THR A 235 -24.64 -7.32 14.04
N GLN A 236 -24.60 -8.52 13.44
CA GLN A 236 -24.79 -9.77 14.17
C GLN A 236 -23.75 -9.94 15.28
N LEU A 237 -22.48 -9.63 14.98
CA LEU A 237 -21.41 -9.72 15.96
C LEU A 237 -21.64 -8.77 17.15
N LEU A 238 -22.09 -7.54 16.91
CA LEU A 238 -22.36 -6.53 17.95
C LEU A 238 -23.57 -6.87 18.84
N GLN A 239 -24.46 -7.78 18.41
CA GLN A 239 -25.57 -8.27 19.21
C GLN A 239 -25.17 -9.35 20.21
N MET A 240 -23.95 -9.90 20.11
CA MET A 240 -23.44 -10.93 21.00
C MET A 240 -22.72 -10.33 22.22
N PRO A 241 -22.64 -11.07 23.35
CA PRO A 241 -21.77 -10.68 24.47
C PRO A 241 -20.29 -10.81 24.03
N LEU A 242 -19.62 -9.68 23.88
CA LEU A 242 -18.24 -9.62 23.41
C LEU A 242 -17.28 -9.18 24.53
N GLU A 243 -16.07 -9.72 24.50
CA GLU A 243 -14.96 -9.15 25.25
C GLU A 243 -14.70 -7.70 24.78
N LYS A 244 -14.25 -6.83 25.71
CA LYS A 244 -14.00 -5.40 25.46
C LYS A 244 -13.20 -5.15 24.16
N ARG A 245 -12.14 -5.94 23.94
CA ARG A 245 -11.28 -5.84 22.74
C ARG A 245 -12.06 -6.02 21.44
N TRP A 246 -12.95 -7.02 21.39
CA TRP A 246 -13.73 -7.31 20.19
C TRP A 246 -14.88 -6.31 20.00
N LEU A 247 -15.48 -5.85 21.09
CA LEU A 247 -16.51 -4.83 21.06
C LEU A 247 -16.00 -3.51 20.48
N GLU A 248 -14.81 -3.05 20.91
CA GLU A 248 -14.19 -1.82 20.39
C GLU A 248 -13.87 -1.95 18.90
N ARG A 249 -13.25 -3.05 18.48
CA ARG A 249 -12.94 -3.30 17.06
C ARG A 249 -14.18 -3.42 16.18
N ALA A 250 -15.20 -4.11 16.66
CA ALA A 250 -16.44 -4.29 15.93
C ALA A 250 -17.18 -2.97 15.76
N ARG A 251 -17.21 -2.11 16.79
CA ARG A 251 -17.79 -0.77 16.70
C ARG A 251 -17.05 0.12 15.70
N GLU A 252 -15.73 0.11 15.75
CA GLU A 252 -14.91 0.89 14.80
C GLU A 252 -15.15 0.47 13.35
N LEU A 253 -15.24 -0.84 13.11
CA LEU A 253 -15.52 -1.35 11.77
C LEU A 253 -16.96 -1.05 11.35
N TYR A 254 -17.93 -1.19 12.25
CA TYR A 254 -19.32 -0.81 11.99
C TYR A 254 -19.45 0.66 11.61
N ASP A 255 -18.80 1.56 12.36
CA ASP A 255 -18.76 2.99 12.03
C ASP A 255 -18.26 3.25 10.60
N LYS A 256 -17.16 2.58 10.21
CA LYS A 256 -16.61 2.71 8.85
C LYS A 256 -17.58 2.22 7.78
N ILE A 257 -18.20 1.06 8.01
CA ILE A 257 -19.20 0.49 7.10
C ILE A 257 -20.43 1.40 7.01
N PHE A 258 -20.94 1.86 8.15
CA PHE A 258 -22.07 2.78 8.22
C PHE A 258 -21.82 4.07 7.41
N LEU A 259 -20.62 4.67 7.59
CA LEU A 259 -20.24 5.87 6.85
C LEU A 259 -20.06 5.61 5.34
N ALA A 260 -19.68 4.39 4.95
CA ALA A 260 -19.54 4.02 3.55
C ALA A 260 -20.89 3.74 2.88
N LEU A 261 -21.85 3.20 3.61
CA LEU A 261 -23.22 2.95 3.14
C LEU A 261 -24.09 4.22 3.08
N ASN A 262 -23.87 5.17 4.03
CA ASN A 262 -24.62 6.41 4.10
C ASN A 262 -23.89 7.51 3.32
N VAL A 263 -24.10 7.55 2.02
CA VAL A 263 -23.52 8.53 1.10
C VAL A 263 -24.65 9.15 0.28
N GLU A 264 -24.59 10.47 0.12
CA GLU A 264 -25.45 11.24 -0.78
C GLU A 264 -24.69 11.47 -2.10
N PRO A 265 -25.02 10.72 -3.16
CA PRO A 265 -24.23 10.72 -4.40
C PRO A 265 -24.13 12.07 -5.11
N HIS A 266 -25.06 12.96 -4.83
CA HIS A 266 -25.14 14.29 -5.45
C HIS A 266 -24.61 15.42 -4.57
N LYS A 267 -24.07 15.12 -3.36
CA LYS A 267 -23.49 16.11 -2.47
C LYS A 267 -21.96 16.12 -2.55
N ILE A 268 -21.40 17.29 -2.84
CA ILE A 268 -19.95 17.51 -2.87
C ILE A 268 -19.59 18.53 -1.78
N GLY A 269 -18.64 18.18 -0.93
CA GLY A 269 -18.13 19.09 0.10
C GLY A 269 -17.17 20.12 -0.48
N CYS A 270 -17.14 21.31 0.13
CA CYS A 270 -16.18 22.35 -0.20
C CYS A 270 -15.61 22.93 1.08
N LEU A 271 -14.27 22.85 1.27
CA LEU A 271 -13.59 23.35 2.46
C LEU A 271 -12.56 24.41 2.06
N LEU A 272 -12.87 25.68 2.37
CA LEU A 272 -12.09 26.84 1.95
C LEU A 272 -11.92 27.83 3.13
N PRO A 273 -10.85 28.64 3.14
CA PRO A 273 -10.74 29.74 4.10
C PRO A 273 -11.60 30.91 3.62
N LEU A 274 -12.86 31.01 4.08
CA LEU A 274 -13.76 32.07 3.63
C LEU A 274 -13.71 33.32 4.50
N THR A 275 -13.22 33.18 5.73
CA THR A 275 -12.98 34.29 6.68
C THR A 275 -11.50 34.36 7.07
N GLY A 276 -11.14 35.43 7.80
CA GLY A 276 -9.75 35.68 8.21
C GLY A 276 -8.86 36.20 7.08
N PRO A 277 -7.52 36.24 7.29
CA PRO A 277 -6.57 36.89 6.37
C PRO A 277 -6.48 36.24 4.98
N PHE A 278 -6.92 34.99 4.83
CA PHE A 278 -6.90 34.26 3.57
C PHE A 278 -8.27 34.20 2.90
N GLY A 279 -9.29 34.88 3.45
CA GLY A 279 -10.67 34.82 2.97
C GLY A 279 -10.85 35.29 1.53
N ILE A 280 -10.00 36.24 1.08
CA ILE A 280 -10.07 36.72 -0.31
C ILE A 280 -9.77 35.60 -1.32
N TYR A 281 -8.77 34.77 -1.05
CA TYR A 281 -8.40 33.65 -1.91
C TYR A 281 -9.44 32.51 -1.88
N GLY A 282 -9.99 32.23 -0.68
CA GLY A 282 -11.03 31.22 -0.54
C GLY A 282 -12.32 31.61 -1.25
N ARG A 283 -12.70 32.90 -1.19
CA ARG A 283 -13.86 33.43 -1.92
C ARG A 283 -13.66 33.38 -3.43
N GLU A 284 -12.46 33.68 -3.93
CA GLU A 284 -12.16 33.56 -5.36
C GLU A 284 -12.39 32.14 -5.88
N VAL A 285 -11.91 31.12 -5.15
CA VAL A 285 -12.19 29.71 -5.49
C VAL A 285 -13.69 29.40 -5.43
N LEU A 286 -14.37 29.87 -4.37
CA LEU A 286 -15.79 29.65 -4.19
C LEU A 286 -16.61 30.26 -5.34
N ASN A 287 -16.29 31.49 -5.77
CA ASN A 287 -16.95 32.15 -6.90
C ASN A 287 -16.86 31.28 -8.17
N GLY A 288 -15.70 30.69 -8.44
CA GLY A 288 -15.54 29.74 -9.56
C GLY A 288 -16.39 28.48 -9.38
N ILE A 289 -16.46 27.93 -8.17
CA ILE A 289 -17.30 26.77 -7.87
C ILE A 289 -18.78 27.11 -8.07
N GLU A 290 -19.25 28.27 -7.62
CA GLU A 290 -20.65 28.71 -7.77
C GLU A 290 -21.07 28.84 -9.23
N ILE A 291 -20.23 29.38 -10.10
CA ILE A 291 -20.46 29.37 -11.56
C ILE A 291 -20.43 27.92 -12.07
N GLY A 292 -19.42 27.14 -11.70
CA GLY A 292 -19.26 25.76 -12.15
C GLY A 292 -20.41 24.82 -11.77
N VAL A 293 -21.14 25.05 -10.67
CA VAL A 293 -22.37 24.32 -10.36
C VAL A 293 -23.61 24.88 -11.04
N GLY A 294 -23.50 26.00 -11.79
CA GLY A 294 -24.60 26.64 -12.46
C GLY A 294 -25.53 27.36 -11.49
N MET A 295 -25.02 28.00 -10.43
CA MET A 295 -25.83 28.70 -9.44
C MET A 295 -26.66 29.81 -10.05
N PHE A 296 -26.16 30.46 -11.08
CA PHE A 296 -26.78 31.58 -11.77
C PHE A 296 -27.57 31.18 -13.04
N THR A 297 -27.56 29.90 -13.40
CA THR A 297 -28.27 29.37 -14.58
C THR A 297 -29.56 28.65 -14.18
N LYS A 298 -30.46 28.46 -15.16
CA LYS A 298 -31.67 27.67 -14.95
C LYS A 298 -31.43 26.15 -14.95
N GLU A 299 -30.29 25.72 -15.43
CA GLU A 299 -29.87 24.32 -15.49
C GLU A 299 -29.15 23.91 -14.21
N ARG A 300 -29.92 23.54 -13.19
CA ARG A 300 -29.39 22.89 -12.00
C ARG A 300 -29.26 21.40 -12.25
N ASP A 301 -28.07 20.90 -12.55
CA ASP A 301 -27.81 19.48 -12.81
C ASP A 301 -27.85 18.59 -11.54
N GLY A 302 -28.53 19.01 -10.49
CA GLY A 302 -28.79 18.18 -9.31
C GLY A 302 -27.61 17.94 -8.35
N VAL A 303 -26.45 18.55 -8.56
CA VAL A 303 -25.33 18.49 -7.58
C VAL A 303 -25.49 19.61 -6.56
N GLU A 304 -25.46 19.25 -5.28
CA GLU A 304 -25.47 20.17 -4.13
C GLU A 304 -24.04 20.34 -3.60
N VAL A 305 -23.62 21.60 -3.34
CA VAL A 305 -22.33 21.90 -2.74
C VAL A 305 -22.51 22.30 -1.28
N VAL A 306 -21.86 21.56 -0.38
CA VAL A 306 -21.88 21.81 1.06
C VAL A 306 -20.60 22.53 1.47
N ILE A 307 -20.72 23.81 1.85
CA ILE A 307 -19.59 24.68 2.13
C ILE A 307 -19.22 24.63 3.61
N ARG A 308 -17.92 24.55 3.89
CA ARG A 308 -17.31 24.62 5.24
C ARG A 308 -16.16 25.63 5.25
N ASP A 309 -16.27 26.63 6.14
CA ASP A 309 -15.19 27.61 6.36
C ASP A 309 -14.11 27.01 7.25
N THR A 310 -12.87 26.98 6.76
CA THR A 310 -11.72 26.50 7.51
C THR A 310 -11.01 27.60 8.29
N GLU A 311 -11.34 28.88 8.05
CA GLU A 311 -10.64 30.07 8.58
C GLU A 311 -9.12 30.01 8.37
N GLY A 312 -8.65 29.11 7.51
CA GLY A 312 -7.24 28.79 7.31
C GLY A 312 -6.57 28.06 8.48
N ASP A 313 -7.35 27.44 9.37
CA ASP A 313 -6.87 26.66 10.51
C ASP A 313 -6.84 25.16 10.16
N PRO A 314 -5.71 24.46 10.43
CA PRO A 314 -5.57 23.04 10.13
C PRO A 314 -6.54 22.14 10.91
N GLY A 315 -6.81 22.45 12.19
CA GLY A 315 -7.73 21.69 13.02
C GLY A 315 -9.17 21.79 12.52
N ARG A 316 -9.60 23.01 12.15
CA ARG A 316 -10.91 23.25 11.53
C ARG A 316 -11.05 22.58 10.17
N ALA A 317 -9.97 22.52 9.39
CA ALA A 317 -9.99 21.78 8.12
C ALA A 317 -10.23 20.28 8.33
N ALA A 318 -9.60 19.67 9.33
CA ALA A 318 -9.84 18.27 9.70
C ALA A 318 -11.26 18.05 10.24
N GLU A 319 -11.77 18.96 11.09
CA GLU A 319 -13.14 18.93 11.60
C GLU A 319 -14.17 19.09 10.45
N ALA A 320 -13.88 19.96 9.50
CA ALA A 320 -14.73 20.15 8.32
C ALA A 320 -14.88 18.84 7.52
N ILE A 321 -13.80 18.11 7.28
CA ILE A 321 -13.84 16.78 6.66
C ILE A 321 -14.72 15.82 7.47
N GLU A 322 -14.58 15.80 8.79
CA GLU A 322 -15.39 14.92 9.63
C GLU A 322 -16.89 15.26 9.56
N ASN A 323 -17.23 16.55 9.59
CA ASN A 323 -18.61 16.99 9.44
C ASN A 323 -19.18 16.68 8.05
N LEU A 324 -18.41 16.90 6.98
CA LEU A 324 -18.81 16.57 5.61
C LEU A 324 -19.13 15.07 5.45
N VAL A 325 -18.34 14.21 6.10
CA VAL A 325 -18.56 12.75 6.05
C VAL A 325 -19.71 12.31 6.93
N ARG A 326 -19.72 12.73 8.22
CA ARG A 326 -20.64 12.19 9.25
C ARG A 326 -22.02 12.84 9.28
N LYS A 327 -22.11 14.13 8.94
CA LYS A 327 -23.36 14.87 8.99
C LYS A 327 -23.96 15.15 7.61
N ASP A 328 -23.10 15.48 6.66
CA ASP A 328 -23.56 15.89 5.32
C ASP A 328 -23.54 14.74 4.32
N HIS A 329 -22.87 13.62 4.65
CA HIS A 329 -22.79 12.40 3.85
C HIS A 329 -22.26 12.60 2.42
N VAL A 330 -21.38 13.57 2.21
CA VAL A 330 -20.87 13.93 0.88
C VAL A 330 -20.10 12.77 0.24
N ILE A 331 -20.13 12.70 -1.09
CA ILE A 331 -19.45 11.66 -1.88
C ILE A 331 -17.98 12.00 -2.17
N ALA A 332 -17.68 13.29 -2.31
CA ALA A 332 -16.34 13.82 -2.54
C ALA A 332 -16.22 15.22 -1.93
N ALA A 333 -15.02 15.74 -1.83
CA ALA A 333 -14.78 17.11 -1.37
C ALA A 333 -13.70 17.83 -2.19
N VAL A 334 -13.80 19.17 -2.27
CA VAL A 334 -12.88 20.09 -2.93
C VAL A 334 -12.22 21.00 -1.88
N GLY A 335 -10.91 21.22 -2.03
CA GLY A 335 -10.11 21.97 -1.05
C GLY A 335 -9.29 21.03 -0.14
N PRO A 336 -8.57 21.57 0.86
CA PRO A 336 -8.36 22.98 1.13
C PRO A 336 -7.39 23.65 0.15
N LEU A 337 -7.40 24.99 0.19
CA LEU A 337 -6.50 25.82 -0.60
C LEU A 337 -5.11 25.97 0.05
N LEU A 338 -5.05 26.13 1.37
CA LEU A 338 -3.79 26.43 2.08
C LEU A 338 -3.01 25.16 2.39
N SER A 339 -1.72 25.15 2.03
CA SER A 339 -0.80 24.02 2.26
C SER A 339 -0.76 23.55 3.72
N ARG A 340 -0.85 24.48 4.69
CA ARG A 340 -0.85 24.15 6.12
C ARG A 340 -2.10 23.36 6.56
N CYS A 341 -3.24 23.58 5.90
CA CYS A 341 -4.50 22.89 6.17
C CYS A 341 -4.58 21.55 5.43
N ALA A 342 -3.89 21.42 4.28
CA ALA A 342 -4.00 20.29 3.38
C ALA A 342 -3.57 18.98 4.03
N GLU A 343 -2.55 19.00 4.87
CA GLU A 343 -2.02 17.78 5.51
C GLU A 343 -3.04 17.15 6.45
N GLN A 344 -3.59 17.91 7.40
CA GLN A 344 -4.56 17.37 8.36
C GLN A 344 -5.89 16.99 7.70
N ALA A 345 -6.34 17.80 6.72
CA ALA A 345 -7.53 17.48 5.94
C ALA A 345 -7.35 16.19 5.14
N ALA A 346 -6.20 16.01 4.48
CA ALA A 346 -5.88 14.81 3.71
C ALA A 346 -5.76 13.56 4.59
N ASP A 347 -5.07 13.64 5.74
CA ASP A 347 -5.00 12.55 6.71
C ASP A 347 -6.40 12.12 7.17
N ARG A 348 -7.28 13.10 7.45
CA ARG A 348 -8.64 12.83 7.90
C ARG A 348 -9.52 12.27 6.78
N ALA A 349 -9.41 12.82 5.56
CA ALA A 349 -10.13 12.32 4.38
C ALA A 349 -9.74 10.88 4.05
N GLN A 350 -8.44 10.57 4.06
CA GLN A 350 -7.93 9.21 3.86
C GLN A 350 -8.47 8.24 4.92
N ALA A 351 -8.45 8.64 6.20
CA ALA A 351 -8.93 7.82 7.31
C ALA A 351 -10.44 7.52 7.25
N LEU A 352 -11.23 8.46 6.72
CA LEU A 352 -12.70 8.36 6.58
C LEU A 352 -13.13 7.86 5.19
N GLY A 353 -12.21 7.60 4.28
CA GLY A 353 -12.50 7.14 2.93
C GLY A 353 -13.20 8.18 2.04
N LEU A 354 -12.94 9.48 2.23
CA LEU A 354 -13.50 10.55 1.43
C LEU A 354 -12.56 10.95 0.29
N PRO A 355 -12.92 10.83 -0.98
CA PRO A 355 -12.17 11.42 -2.09
C PRO A 355 -12.06 12.93 -1.92
N LEU A 356 -10.83 13.44 -1.82
CA LEU A 356 -10.52 14.84 -1.58
C LEU A 356 -9.64 15.38 -2.71
N ILE A 357 -10.13 16.35 -3.47
CA ILE A 357 -9.32 17.08 -4.45
C ILE A 357 -8.83 18.37 -3.81
N THR A 358 -7.57 18.40 -3.40
CA THR A 358 -6.94 19.61 -2.84
C THR A 358 -6.58 20.61 -3.94
N ILE A 359 -6.68 21.90 -3.60
CA ILE A 359 -6.28 23.02 -4.48
C ILE A 359 -5.11 23.75 -3.81
N CYS A 360 -4.00 23.03 -3.56
CA CYS A 360 -2.88 23.57 -2.81
C CYS A 360 -1.53 23.23 -3.46
N ARG A 361 -0.48 24.02 -3.08
CA ARG A 361 0.89 23.84 -3.60
C ARG A 361 1.70 22.74 -2.88
N LYS A 362 1.18 22.11 -1.84
CA LYS A 362 1.92 21.12 -1.04
C LYS A 362 2.18 19.86 -1.86
N ALA A 363 3.46 19.59 -2.15
CA ALA A 363 3.88 18.56 -3.10
C ALA A 363 3.53 17.13 -2.63
N ASP A 364 3.64 16.84 -1.36
CA ASP A 364 3.51 15.51 -0.75
C ASP A 364 2.10 15.20 -0.21
N VAL A 365 1.11 16.06 -0.48
CA VAL A 365 -0.24 15.85 0.03
C VAL A 365 -0.89 14.57 -0.51
N VAL A 366 -0.59 14.22 -1.75
CA VAL A 366 -1.12 13.00 -2.40
C VAL A 366 -0.52 11.70 -1.84
N ASP A 367 0.63 11.78 -1.17
CA ASP A 367 1.27 10.62 -0.53
C ASP A 367 0.51 10.13 0.73
N LYS A 368 -0.51 10.88 1.18
CA LYS A 368 -1.38 10.49 2.30
C LYS A 368 -2.25 9.27 1.98
N GLY A 369 -2.51 9.00 0.71
CA GLY A 369 -3.19 7.78 0.27
C GLY A 369 -4.12 7.97 -0.92
N PRO A 370 -4.73 6.88 -1.39
CA PRO A 370 -5.48 6.85 -2.64
C PRO A 370 -6.78 7.67 -2.67
N MET A 371 -7.23 8.21 -1.53
CA MET A 371 -8.38 9.11 -1.47
C MET A 371 -8.01 10.58 -1.71
N VAL A 372 -6.72 10.91 -1.82
CA VAL A 372 -6.24 12.29 -1.91
C VAL A 372 -5.73 12.59 -3.29
N PHE A 373 -6.28 13.64 -3.89
CA PHE A 373 -5.92 14.15 -5.20
C PHE A 373 -5.50 15.62 -5.08
N ARG A 374 -4.74 16.10 -6.07
CA ARG A 374 -4.35 17.50 -6.13
C ARG A 374 -4.58 18.07 -7.53
N ASN A 375 -5.43 19.09 -7.62
CA ASN A 375 -5.64 19.87 -8.84
C ASN A 375 -5.08 21.27 -8.65
N PHE A 376 -3.78 21.43 -8.86
CA PHE A 376 -3.11 22.71 -8.79
C PHE A 376 -1.87 22.74 -9.70
N LEU A 377 -1.59 23.91 -10.29
CA LEU A 377 -0.41 24.11 -11.13
C LEU A 377 0.88 23.98 -10.31
N LEU A 378 1.76 23.08 -10.73
CA LEU A 378 3.00 22.77 -10.02
C LEU A 378 4.17 23.54 -10.60
N PRO A 379 5.06 24.13 -9.77
CA PRO A 379 6.28 24.80 -10.20
C PRO A 379 7.13 23.93 -11.14
N ARG A 380 7.24 22.64 -10.84
CA ARG A 380 8.01 21.72 -11.70
C ARG A 380 7.41 21.59 -13.10
N ARG A 381 6.07 21.57 -13.22
CA ARG A 381 5.39 21.52 -14.53
C ARG A 381 5.53 22.82 -15.30
N GLU A 382 5.48 23.95 -14.58
CA GLU A 382 5.74 25.25 -15.21
C GLU A 382 7.12 25.27 -15.85
N ILE A 383 8.14 24.93 -15.08
CA ILE A 383 9.54 24.94 -15.55
C ILE A 383 9.77 23.89 -16.63
N GLU A 384 9.23 22.68 -16.48
CA GLU A 384 9.34 21.62 -17.50
C GLU A 384 8.81 22.09 -18.85
N ARG A 385 7.64 22.75 -18.86
CA ARG A 385 7.03 23.29 -20.07
C ARG A 385 7.84 24.42 -20.67
N LEU A 386 8.33 25.34 -19.83
CA LEU A 386 9.12 26.50 -20.26
C LEU A 386 10.46 26.08 -20.85
N VAL A 387 11.19 25.21 -20.15
CA VAL A 387 12.50 24.69 -20.61
C VAL A 387 12.35 23.85 -21.87
N HIS A 388 11.30 23.04 -21.98
CA HIS A 388 11.00 22.27 -23.19
C HIS A 388 10.86 23.20 -24.41
N VAL A 389 10.07 24.26 -24.28
CA VAL A 389 9.89 25.20 -25.43
C VAL A 389 11.17 26.01 -25.72
N ALA A 390 11.83 26.50 -24.68
CA ALA A 390 13.07 27.26 -24.86
C ALA A 390 14.15 26.42 -25.56
N MET A 391 14.36 25.17 -25.12
CA MET A 391 15.45 24.35 -25.64
C MET A 391 15.09 23.58 -26.93
N ASP A 392 13.88 23.03 -27.02
CA ASP A 392 13.53 22.10 -28.10
C ASP A 392 12.84 22.80 -29.28
N ARG A 393 12.22 23.97 -29.06
CA ARG A 393 11.56 24.73 -30.15
C ARG A 393 12.32 25.99 -30.58
N LEU A 394 12.96 26.69 -29.60
CA LEU A 394 13.70 27.92 -29.86
C LEU A 394 15.22 27.69 -29.96
N ASP A 395 15.69 26.46 -29.72
CA ASP A 395 17.09 26.05 -29.69
C ASP A 395 18.00 26.87 -28.77
N ILE A 396 17.42 27.40 -27.67
CA ILE A 396 18.14 28.14 -26.64
C ILE A 396 18.94 27.14 -25.78
N ARG A 397 20.24 27.39 -25.60
CA ARG A 397 21.14 26.52 -24.86
C ARG A 397 21.81 27.19 -23.66
N ARG A 398 21.89 28.52 -23.66
CA ARG A 398 22.61 29.31 -22.68
C ARG A 398 21.66 30.28 -21.99
N PHE A 399 21.58 30.17 -20.67
CA PHE A 399 20.61 30.89 -19.86
C PHE A 399 21.31 31.72 -18.79
N ALA A 400 20.70 32.84 -18.41
CA ALA A 400 20.96 33.56 -17.18
C ALA A 400 19.71 33.50 -16.28
N ILE A 401 19.91 33.65 -14.98
CA ILE A 401 18.83 33.65 -13.99
C ILE A 401 18.96 34.89 -13.11
N MET A 402 17.89 35.67 -12.98
CA MET A 402 17.77 36.71 -11.95
C MET A 402 16.62 36.33 -11.02
N PHE A 403 16.88 36.14 -9.73
CA PHE A 403 15.87 35.64 -8.82
C PHE A 403 15.85 36.35 -7.46
N PRO A 404 14.66 36.53 -6.84
CA PRO A 404 14.57 37.09 -5.49
C PRO A 404 15.22 36.14 -4.47
N ASP A 405 16.03 36.70 -3.55
CA ASP A 405 16.72 35.93 -2.52
C ASP A 405 15.80 35.54 -1.38
N ASN A 406 14.77 34.78 -1.69
CA ASN A 406 13.81 34.18 -0.75
C ASN A 406 13.57 32.71 -1.07
N ALA A 407 12.76 32.04 -0.28
CA ALA A 407 12.47 30.61 -0.49
C ALA A 407 11.85 30.30 -1.87
N TYR A 408 10.98 31.17 -2.37
CA TYR A 408 10.33 31.04 -3.66
C TYR A 408 11.35 31.15 -4.81
N GLY A 409 12.12 32.25 -4.84
CA GLY A 409 13.11 32.48 -5.91
C GLY A 409 14.18 31.38 -5.98
N ARG A 410 14.73 30.99 -4.82
CA ARG A 410 15.72 29.90 -4.74
C ARG A 410 15.14 28.56 -5.21
N TYR A 411 13.88 28.25 -4.87
CA TYR A 411 13.22 27.00 -5.30
C TYR A 411 13.02 26.95 -6.82
N TYR A 412 12.52 28.03 -7.44
CA TYR A 412 12.34 28.08 -8.89
C TYR A 412 13.67 28.10 -9.64
N MET A 413 14.66 28.84 -9.13
CA MET A 413 16.02 28.86 -9.69
C MET A 413 16.60 27.46 -9.71
N GLN A 414 16.52 26.70 -8.59
CA GLN A 414 17.07 25.35 -8.52
C GLN A 414 16.40 24.39 -9.51
N ILE A 415 15.07 24.40 -9.60
CA ILE A 415 14.35 23.53 -10.56
C ILE A 415 14.74 23.89 -12.00
N PHE A 416 14.81 25.19 -12.32
CA PHE A 416 15.16 25.64 -13.65
C PHE A 416 16.60 25.23 -14.01
N TRP A 417 17.52 25.44 -13.09
CA TRP A 417 18.93 25.06 -13.25
C TRP A 417 19.07 23.57 -13.54
N ASP A 418 18.52 22.74 -12.65
CA ASP A 418 18.58 21.27 -12.77
C ASP A 418 18.00 20.78 -14.11
N MET A 419 16.88 21.35 -14.55
CA MET A 419 16.23 20.95 -15.80
C MET A 419 17.02 21.38 -17.06
N VAL A 420 17.62 22.55 -17.02
CA VAL A 420 18.47 23.03 -18.11
C VAL A 420 19.70 22.15 -18.25
N GLU A 421 20.40 21.85 -17.15
CA GLU A 421 21.59 20.99 -17.16
C GLU A 421 21.26 19.55 -17.59
N GLN A 422 20.17 18.97 -17.06
CA GLN A 422 19.73 17.62 -17.46
C GLN A 422 19.46 17.49 -18.96
N ARG A 423 19.13 18.59 -19.64
CA ARG A 423 18.91 18.64 -21.10
C ARG A 423 20.12 19.12 -21.90
N GLY A 424 21.27 19.28 -21.24
CA GLY A 424 22.51 19.68 -21.88
C GLY A 424 22.63 21.18 -22.19
N GLY A 425 21.80 22.02 -21.58
CA GLY A 425 21.94 23.47 -21.56
C GLY A 425 22.93 23.94 -20.49
N GLN A 426 23.22 25.24 -20.48
CA GLN A 426 24.20 25.86 -19.57
C GLN A 426 23.62 27.08 -18.91
N ILE A 427 23.83 27.21 -17.60
CA ILE A 427 23.57 28.42 -16.84
C ILE A 427 24.86 29.25 -16.85
N ARG A 428 24.80 30.44 -17.48
CA ARG A 428 25.94 31.35 -17.64
C ARG A 428 26.08 32.32 -16.47
N ALA A 429 24.95 32.72 -15.86
CA ALA A 429 24.92 33.60 -14.70
C ALA A 429 23.69 33.29 -13.87
N ALA A 430 23.80 33.45 -12.53
CA ALA A 430 22.69 33.33 -11.61
C ALA A 430 22.84 34.38 -10.51
N GLU A 431 22.03 35.45 -10.57
CA GLU A 431 22.15 36.62 -9.69
C GLU A 431 20.96 36.72 -8.75
N PRO A 432 21.18 36.52 -7.44
CA PRO A 432 20.17 36.78 -6.44
C PRO A 432 20.03 38.30 -6.18
N TYR A 433 18.81 38.73 -5.86
CA TYR A 433 18.55 40.09 -5.41
C TYR A 433 17.64 40.12 -4.19
N ASP A 434 17.82 41.15 -3.34
CA ASP A 434 16.92 41.38 -2.23
C ASP A 434 15.52 41.75 -2.76
N PRO A 435 14.45 41.06 -2.31
CA PRO A 435 13.07 41.35 -2.75
C PRO A 435 12.59 42.79 -2.48
N SER A 436 13.26 43.55 -1.64
CA SER A 436 12.93 44.97 -1.36
C SER A 436 13.53 45.97 -2.36
N LEU A 437 14.52 45.56 -3.16
CA LEU A 437 15.21 46.41 -4.11
C LEU A 437 14.30 46.87 -5.26
N THR A 438 14.58 48.08 -5.77
CA THR A 438 13.97 48.65 -6.97
C THR A 438 15.02 48.96 -8.06
N ASP A 439 16.30 48.98 -7.68
CA ASP A 439 17.47 49.16 -8.57
C ASP A 439 18.24 47.83 -8.64
N PHE A 440 18.40 47.30 -9.85
CA PHE A 440 19.03 46.03 -10.15
C PHE A 440 20.35 46.18 -10.93
N ALA A 441 20.86 47.41 -11.04
CA ALA A 441 22.07 47.72 -11.80
C ALA A 441 23.29 46.87 -11.39
N ALA A 442 23.49 46.68 -10.05
CA ALA A 442 24.62 45.87 -9.58
C ALA A 442 24.53 44.41 -9.99
N GLN A 443 23.33 43.80 -9.91
CA GLN A 443 23.11 42.42 -10.34
C GLN A 443 23.29 42.25 -11.86
N ILE A 444 22.72 43.16 -12.62
CA ILE A 444 22.85 43.13 -14.09
C ILE A 444 24.32 43.29 -14.52
N LYS A 445 25.05 44.24 -13.92
CA LYS A 445 26.48 44.45 -14.21
C LYS A 445 27.33 43.23 -13.87
N ARG A 446 27.04 42.49 -12.75
CA ARG A 446 27.72 41.25 -12.45
C ARG A 446 27.36 40.16 -13.44
N MET A 447 26.07 40.04 -13.81
CA MET A 447 25.59 39.06 -14.80
C MET A 447 26.30 39.20 -16.16
N VAL A 448 26.63 40.42 -16.61
CA VAL A 448 27.34 40.68 -17.85
C VAL A 448 28.84 40.95 -17.69
N GLY A 449 29.40 40.71 -16.47
CA GLY A 449 30.85 40.81 -16.23
C GLY A 449 31.42 42.24 -16.14
N LYS A 450 30.58 43.27 -16.05
CA LYS A 450 31.03 44.66 -15.81
C LYS A 450 31.48 44.88 -14.35
N GLU A 451 30.96 44.17 -13.39
CA GLU A 451 31.34 44.22 -11.98
C GLU A 451 31.58 42.80 -11.40
N GLY A 452 32.70 42.61 -10.70
CA GLY A 452 33.08 41.34 -10.07
C GLY A 452 33.64 40.28 -11.01
N PRO A 453 34.21 39.17 -10.48
CA PRO A 453 34.71 38.09 -11.30
C PRO A 453 33.53 37.24 -11.81
N ARG A 454 33.52 36.91 -13.10
CA ARG A 454 32.68 35.85 -13.63
C ARG A 454 33.16 34.49 -13.07
N PRO A 455 32.28 33.52 -12.91
CA PRO A 455 32.70 32.17 -12.56
C PRO A 455 33.75 31.65 -13.55
N GLU A 456 34.84 31.03 -13.05
CA GLU A 456 36.02 30.65 -13.85
C GLU A 456 35.67 29.71 -15.02
N ALA A 457 34.71 28.84 -14.85
CA ALA A 457 34.19 27.96 -15.92
C ALA A 457 33.55 28.71 -17.08
N VAL A 458 33.01 29.91 -16.85
CA VAL A 458 32.45 30.80 -17.88
C VAL A 458 33.58 31.51 -18.62
N LEU A 459 34.61 31.94 -17.89
CA LEU A 459 35.79 32.58 -18.44
C LEU A 459 36.63 31.64 -19.31
N GLU A 460 36.79 30.36 -18.93
CA GLU A 460 37.48 29.36 -19.74
C GLU A 460 36.79 29.12 -21.09
N ASN A 461 35.45 29.03 -21.09
CA ASN A 461 34.67 28.87 -22.34
C ASN A 461 34.71 30.11 -23.23
N ILE A 462 34.75 31.30 -22.67
CA ILE A 462 34.89 32.57 -23.41
C ILE A 462 36.29 32.67 -23.99
N ARG A 463 37.35 32.35 -23.22
CA ARG A 463 38.75 32.31 -23.69
C ARG A 463 38.98 31.29 -24.79
N ALA A 464 38.31 30.17 -24.76
CA ALA A 464 38.40 29.14 -25.81
C ALA A 464 37.71 29.54 -27.12
N ALA A 465 36.70 30.41 -27.06
CA ALA A 465 35.85 30.78 -28.19
C ALA A 465 36.21 32.16 -28.81
N TRP A 466 36.81 33.07 -28.06
CA TRP A 466 37.01 34.47 -28.45
C TRP A 466 38.27 35.03 -27.77
N LEU A 467 39.35 35.32 -28.42
CA LEU A 467 40.28 36.45 -28.24
C LEU A 467 41.76 36.11 -28.33
N PRO A 468 42.56 37.06 -28.87
CA PRO A 468 43.96 37.26 -28.50
C PRO A 468 44.01 37.89 -27.11
N GLU A 469 45.07 37.56 -26.34
CA GLU A 469 45.34 38.01 -24.98
C GLU A 469 45.48 39.54 -24.85
N GLU A 470 44.38 40.26 -24.61
CA GLU A 470 44.44 41.58 -24.02
C GLU A 470 44.11 41.49 -22.54
N ASP A 471 45.00 42.08 -21.73
CA ASP A 471 44.93 42.02 -20.26
C ASP A 471 43.76 42.89 -19.76
N GLU A 472 42.56 42.29 -19.60
CA GLU A 472 41.37 42.98 -19.12
C GLU A 472 41.48 43.48 -17.66
N SER A 473 42.58 43.18 -16.94
CA SER A 473 42.78 43.57 -15.56
C SER A 473 43.02 45.08 -15.35
N GLU A 474 43.33 45.82 -16.40
CA GLU A 474 43.63 47.26 -16.31
C GLU A 474 42.48 48.21 -16.72
N LEU A 475 41.34 47.68 -17.17
CA LEU A 475 40.21 48.53 -17.58
C LEU A 475 39.36 48.94 -16.34
N ASP A 476 39.05 50.21 -16.27
CA ASP A 476 38.06 50.73 -15.32
C ASP A 476 36.71 49.98 -15.48
N PRO A 477 36.03 49.53 -14.40
CA PRO A 477 34.75 48.82 -14.51
C PRO A 477 33.71 49.52 -15.40
N GLY A 478 33.74 50.83 -15.53
CA GLY A 478 32.86 51.59 -16.39
C GLY A 478 33.20 51.56 -17.88
N GLN A 479 34.38 51.01 -18.28
CA GLN A 479 34.86 50.95 -19.65
C GLN A 479 34.77 49.54 -20.25
N LYS A 480 34.37 48.53 -19.48
CA LYS A 480 34.19 47.15 -20.00
C LYS A 480 32.88 47.03 -20.75
N ASP A 481 32.94 46.51 -21.96
CA ASP A 481 31.74 46.17 -22.72
C ASP A 481 30.99 45.02 -22.03
N PRO A 482 29.65 45.04 -22.06
CA PRO A 482 28.87 43.93 -21.50
C PRO A 482 29.07 42.65 -22.33
N ILE A 483 29.34 41.54 -21.68
CA ILE A 483 29.43 40.24 -22.34
C ILE A 483 28.11 39.51 -22.15
N VAL A 484 27.22 39.57 -23.15
CA VAL A 484 25.95 38.84 -23.16
C VAL A 484 26.19 37.52 -23.88
N ASP A 485 26.63 36.49 -23.11
CA ASP A 485 26.91 35.13 -23.59
C ASP A 485 25.79 34.13 -23.33
N PHE A 486 24.60 34.62 -23.01
CA PHE A 486 23.36 33.87 -22.82
C PHE A 486 22.30 34.34 -23.83
N GLU A 487 21.35 33.47 -24.12
CA GLU A 487 20.27 33.68 -25.10
C GLU A 487 18.93 34.00 -24.44
N ALA A 488 18.80 33.65 -23.13
CA ALA A 488 17.59 33.91 -22.37
C ALA A 488 17.91 34.27 -20.91
N VAL A 489 17.04 35.09 -20.30
CA VAL A 489 17.05 35.41 -18.86
C VAL A 489 15.77 34.89 -18.22
N PHE A 490 15.90 33.99 -17.27
CA PHE A 490 14.78 33.48 -16.45
C PHE A 490 14.61 34.33 -15.20
N ILE A 491 13.39 34.86 -14.99
CA ILE A 491 13.06 35.76 -13.86
C ILE A 491 11.83 35.23 -13.13
N PRO A 492 12.00 34.37 -12.11
CA PRO A 492 10.89 33.85 -11.31
C PRO A 492 10.44 34.86 -10.23
N ASP A 493 9.74 35.90 -10.63
CA ASP A 493 9.17 36.90 -9.70
C ASP A 493 7.81 37.42 -10.21
N SER A 494 7.20 38.35 -9.50
CA SER A 494 5.91 38.95 -9.85
C SER A 494 5.99 39.89 -11.07
N ALA A 495 4.85 40.15 -11.68
CA ALA A 495 4.71 41.08 -12.80
C ALA A 495 5.28 42.48 -12.48
N GLU A 496 5.04 42.97 -11.25
CA GLU A 496 5.54 44.28 -10.80
C GLU A 496 7.07 44.31 -10.75
N ARG A 497 7.71 43.21 -10.31
CA ARG A 497 9.18 43.14 -10.25
C ARG A 497 9.79 43.06 -11.63
N VAL A 498 9.23 42.23 -12.46
CA VAL A 498 9.68 42.10 -13.85
C VAL A 498 9.54 43.41 -14.59
N ALA A 499 8.49 44.18 -14.34
CA ALA A 499 8.31 45.51 -14.89
C ALA A 499 9.40 46.51 -14.46
N MET A 500 10.05 46.31 -13.31
CA MET A 500 11.21 47.10 -12.91
C MET A 500 12.53 46.58 -13.49
N ILE A 501 12.67 45.25 -13.63
CA ILE A 501 13.91 44.62 -14.10
C ILE A 501 14.07 44.79 -15.62
N ALA A 502 13.03 44.53 -16.43
CA ALA A 502 13.11 44.50 -17.87
C ALA A 502 13.65 45.80 -18.49
N PRO A 503 13.20 47.01 -18.10
CA PRO A 503 13.81 48.26 -18.60
C PRO A 503 15.27 48.44 -18.20
N GLN A 504 15.69 47.96 -17.01
CA GLN A 504 17.08 48.08 -16.56
C GLN A 504 18.01 47.11 -17.29
N LEU A 505 17.53 45.94 -17.74
CA LEU A 505 18.28 45.06 -18.63
C LEU A 505 18.65 45.79 -19.91
N VAL A 506 17.68 46.40 -20.57
CA VAL A 506 17.90 47.22 -21.77
C VAL A 506 18.83 48.42 -21.51
N TYR A 507 18.66 49.10 -20.39
CA TYR A 507 19.53 50.24 -20.01
C TYR A 507 21.01 49.82 -19.83
N HIS A 508 21.26 48.60 -19.43
CA HIS A 508 22.61 48.03 -19.28
C HIS A 508 23.08 47.18 -20.48
N ASP A 509 22.50 47.43 -21.67
CA ASP A 509 22.87 46.81 -22.94
C ASP A 509 22.61 45.28 -23.00
N VAL A 510 21.73 44.76 -22.15
CA VAL A 510 21.24 43.38 -22.26
C VAL A 510 20.04 43.36 -23.17
N VAL A 511 20.31 43.20 -24.46
CA VAL A 511 19.35 43.20 -25.55
C VAL A 511 19.44 41.90 -26.36
N ASP A 512 18.48 41.65 -27.24
CA ASP A 512 18.41 40.43 -28.09
C ASP A 512 18.38 39.10 -27.29
N VAL A 513 17.83 39.13 -26.07
CA VAL A 513 17.64 37.95 -25.21
C VAL A 513 16.16 37.69 -24.95
N TRP A 514 15.81 36.40 -24.89
CA TRP A 514 14.47 35.99 -24.48
C TRP A 514 14.27 36.22 -22.98
N LEU A 515 13.13 36.81 -22.60
CA LEU A 515 12.74 36.87 -21.18
C LEU A 515 11.78 35.71 -20.88
N LEU A 516 12.11 34.93 -19.86
CA LEU A 516 11.37 33.77 -19.47
C LEU A 516 10.79 33.95 -18.04
N GLY A 517 9.49 33.66 -17.86
CA GLY A 517 8.79 33.89 -16.61
C GLY A 517 7.93 32.74 -16.14
N THR A 518 7.48 32.84 -14.90
CA THR A 518 6.53 31.93 -14.27
C THR A 518 5.09 32.46 -14.37
N SER A 519 4.13 31.69 -13.86
CA SER A 519 2.72 32.10 -13.77
C SER A 519 2.46 33.36 -12.94
N LEU A 520 3.42 33.84 -12.17
CA LEU A 520 3.32 35.12 -11.48
C LEU A 520 3.39 36.34 -12.41
N TRP A 521 3.80 36.15 -13.68
CA TRP A 521 3.73 37.21 -14.68
C TRP A 521 2.33 37.38 -15.24
N ALA A 522 1.47 36.35 -15.15
CA ALA A 522 0.09 36.42 -15.62
C ALA A 522 -0.76 37.36 -14.73
N SER A 523 -0.58 38.64 -14.93
CA SER A 523 -1.24 39.71 -14.18
C SER A 523 -1.76 40.78 -15.14
N PRO A 524 -2.98 41.32 -14.97
CA PRO A 524 -3.52 42.40 -15.78
C PRO A 524 -2.62 43.65 -15.80
N GLN A 525 -1.72 43.76 -14.82
CA GLN A 525 -0.80 44.92 -14.70
C GLN A 525 0.48 44.74 -15.53
N LEU A 526 0.83 43.54 -16.00
CA LEU A 526 2.09 43.29 -16.70
C LEU A 526 2.22 44.19 -17.94
N ILE A 527 1.24 44.19 -18.82
CA ILE A 527 1.25 44.95 -20.06
C ILE A 527 1.26 46.47 -19.84
N PRO A 528 0.40 47.05 -18.96
CA PRO A 528 0.46 48.48 -18.62
C PRO A 528 1.80 48.95 -18.07
N LEU A 529 2.48 48.11 -17.26
CA LEU A 529 3.72 48.47 -16.58
C LEU A 529 4.97 48.33 -17.46
N ALA A 530 5.06 47.29 -18.30
CA ALA A 530 6.31 46.94 -18.98
C ALA A 530 6.14 46.32 -20.37
N GLY A 531 4.95 46.39 -20.99
CA GLY A 531 4.66 45.70 -22.23
C GLY A 531 5.65 46.03 -23.38
N ASP A 532 6.19 47.24 -23.41
CA ASP A 532 7.16 47.65 -24.47
C ASP A 532 8.53 46.96 -24.28
N TYR A 533 8.91 46.58 -23.06
CA TYR A 533 10.16 45.87 -22.71
C TYR A 533 10.04 44.35 -22.68
N LEU A 534 8.83 43.83 -22.83
CA LEU A 534 8.53 42.39 -22.73
C LEU A 534 8.15 41.77 -24.07
N GLN A 535 8.46 42.45 -25.18
CA GLN A 535 8.13 41.93 -26.52
C GLN A 535 8.79 40.59 -26.76
N GLY A 536 8.00 39.55 -27.10
CA GLY A 536 8.50 38.21 -27.31
C GLY A 536 8.79 37.43 -26.02
N ALA A 537 8.64 38.03 -24.81
CA ALA A 537 8.79 37.29 -23.56
C ALA A 537 7.86 36.10 -23.48
N ILE A 538 8.32 35.00 -22.86
CA ILE A 538 7.55 33.76 -22.72
C ILE A 538 7.38 33.43 -21.24
N PHE A 539 6.15 33.23 -20.81
CA PHE A 539 5.87 32.84 -19.44
C PHE A 539 4.75 31.82 -19.37
N THR A 540 4.70 31.08 -18.26
CA THR A 540 3.65 30.11 -18.02
C THR A 540 2.41 30.78 -17.44
N SER A 541 1.22 30.20 -17.71
CA SER A 541 -0.02 30.57 -17.06
C SER A 541 -0.88 29.34 -16.81
N GLY A 542 -1.50 29.24 -15.63
CA GLY A 542 -2.45 28.18 -15.34
C GLY A 542 -3.86 28.46 -15.84
N PHE A 543 -4.16 29.72 -16.17
CA PHE A 543 -5.42 30.15 -16.76
C PHE A 543 -5.16 31.33 -17.70
N PHE A 544 -5.74 31.28 -18.89
CA PHE A 544 -5.61 32.34 -19.88
C PHE A 544 -6.98 32.85 -20.31
N SER A 545 -7.41 33.96 -19.73
CA SER A 545 -8.75 34.55 -19.90
C SER A 545 -9.06 35.00 -21.34
N SER A 546 -8.04 35.22 -22.15
CA SER A 546 -8.15 35.66 -23.56
C SER A 546 -7.89 34.52 -24.54
N SER A 547 -8.15 33.25 -24.17
CA SER A 547 -7.90 32.08 -25.02
C SER A 547 -8.77 32.03 -26.26
N GLY A 548 -9.91 32.75 -26.30
CA GLY A 548 -10.87 32.76 -27.42
C GLY A 548 -11.72 31.50 -27.54
N THR A 549 -11.72 30.62 -26.53
CA THR A 549 -12.64 29.48 -26.50
C THR A 549 -13.98 29.90 -25.89
N GLU A 550 -15.09 29.39 -26.44
CA GLU A 550 -16.45 29.73 -26.00
C GLU A 550 -16.65 29.48 -24.50
N GLU A 551 -16.07 28.41 -23.95
CA GLU A 551 -16.19 28.08 -22.53
C GLU A 551 -15.47 29.10 -21.63
N VAL A 552 -14.27 29.56 -22.02
CA VAL A 552 -13.52 30.59 -21.28
C VAL A 552 -14.24 31.94 -21.36
N GLU A 553 -14.71 32.33 -22.54
CA GLU A 553 -15.46 33.58 -22.73
C GLU A 553 -16.74 33.59 -21.88
N SER A 554 -17.50 32.51 -21.91
CA SER A 554 -18.71 32.36 -21.07
C SER A 554 -18.41 32.46 -19.58
N PHE A 555 -17.35 31.76 -19.10
CA PHE A 555 -16.93 31.81 -17.71
C PHE A 555 -16.50 33.23 -17.29
N VAL A 556 -15.70 33.89 -18.11
CA VAL A 556 -15.22 35.26 -17.81
C VAL A 556 -16.37 36.26 -17.77
N GLU A 557 -17.31 36.19 -18.71
CA GLU A 557 -18.49 37.06 -18.76
C GLU A 557 -19.41 36.83 -17.55
N GLU A 558 -19.70 35.57 -17.22
CA GLU A 558 -20.51 35.22 -16.05
C GLU A 558 -19.83 35.66 -14.73
N TYR A 559 -18.51 35.50 -14.62
CA TYR A 559 -17.75 35.93 -13.46
C TYR A 559 -17.80 37.45 -13.29
N ARG A 560 -17.54 38.22 -14.36
CA ARG A 560 -17.62 39.70 -14.36
C ARG A 560 -19.01 40.19 -13.97
N THR A 561 -20.04 39.54 -14.52
CA THR A 561 -21.45 39.93 -14.29
C THR A 561 -21.84 39.73 -12.83
N ASN A 562 -21.41 38.65 -12.18
CA ASN A 562 -21.86 38.31 -10.85
C ASN A 562 -20.96 38.84 -9.73
N TYR A 563 -19.66 39.10 -10.01
CA TYR A 563 -18.68 39.48 -8.99
C TYR A 563 -17.97 40.82 -9.26
N GLU A 564 -18.30 41.51 -10.35
CA GLU A 564 -17.73 42.84 -10.72
C GLU A 564 -16.20 42.86 -10.73
N SER A 565 -15.55 41.75 -11.05
CA SER A 565 -14.09 41.58 -11.04
C SER A 565 -13.62 40.58 -12.11
N GLU A 566 -12.32 40.56 -12.39
CA GLU A 566 -11.73 39.60 -13.32
C GLU A 566 -11.45 38.27 -12.62
N PRO A 567 -11.77 37.12 -13.25
CA PRO A 567 -11.42 35.81 -12.68
C PRO A 567 -9.92 35.54 -12.81
N GLY A 568 -9.30 35.08 -11.70
CA GLY A 568 -7.94 34.59 -11.69
C GLY A 568 -7.84 33.06 -11.77
N LEU A 569 -6.62 32.55 -11.63
CA LEU A 569 -6.34 31.12 -11.63
C LEU A 569 -7.14 30.35 -10.56
N LEU A 570 -7.31 30.94 -9.37
CA LEU A 570 -8.03 30.26 -8.27
C LEU A 570 -9.51 30.07 -8.60
N ALA A 571 -10.17 31.09 -9.18
CA ALA A 571 -11.54 30.97 -9.65
C ALA A 571 -11.66 29.92 -10.75
N ALA A 572 -10.78 29.95 -11.75
CA ALA A 572 -10.77 28.99 -12.85
C ALA A 572 -10.53 27.54 -12.35
N THR A 573 -9.62 27.36 -11.37
CA THR A 573 -9.37 26.05 -10.77
C THR A 573 -10.58 25.53 -9.99
N GLY A 574 -11.27 26.41 -9.25
CA GLY A 574 -12.51 26.06 -8.54
C GLY A 574 -13.61 25.62 -9.51
N TYR A 575 -13.81 26.41 -10.57
CA TYR A 575 -14.75 26.11 -11.65
C TYR A 575 -14.50 24.75 -12.31
N ASP A 576 -13.30 24.51 -12.74
CA ASP A 576 -12.91 23.27 -13.41
C ASP A 576 -13.03 22.05 -12.49
N THR A 577 -12.57 22.18 -11.24
CA THR A 577 -12.62 21.08 -10.28
C THR A 577 -14.05 20.62 -10.01
N ILE A 578 -14.97 21.57 -9.82
CA ILE A 578 -16.37 21.19 -9.59
C ILE A 578 -17.06 20.67 -10.84
N LYS A 579 -16.80 21.24 -12.02
CA LYS A 579 -17.33 20.72 -13.28
C LYS A 579 -16.84 19.32 -13.60
N PHE A 580 -15.57 19.04 -13.34
CA PHE A 580 -15.00 17.70 -13.44
C PHE A 580 -15.73 16.70 -12.54
N LEU A 581 -15.90 17.01 -11.24
CA LEU A 581 -16.63 16.14 -10.32
C LEU A 581 -18.10 15.94 -10.74
N ARG A 582 -18.78 17.01 -11.18
CA ARG A 582 -20.14 16.93 -11.73
C ARG A 582 -20.21 15.99 -12.95
N ALA A 583 -19.27 16.11 -13.87
CA ALA A 583 -19.22 15.24 -15.05
C ALA A 583 -19.06 13.77 -14.67
N ILE A 584 -18.23 13.47 -13.67
CA ILE A 584 -18.08 12.10 -13.13
C ILE A 584 -19.40 11.62 -12.50
N VAL A 585 -19.97 12.40 -11.58
CA VAL A 585 -21.24 12.02 -10.92
C VAL A 585 -22.34 11.73 -11.96
N LYS A 586 -22.43 12.57 -12.99
CA LYS A 586 -23.43 12.40 -14.07
C LYS A 586 -23.17 11.16 -14.94
N ALA A 587 -21.91 10.87 -15.23
CA ALA A 587 -21.54 9.77 -16.13
C ALA A 587 -21.56 8.39 -15.45
N THR A 588 -21.16 8.29 -14.18
CA THR A 588 -20.93 7.02 -13.49
C THR A 588 -21.95 6.72 -12.39
N ILE A 589 -22.66 7.74 -11.88
CA ILE A 589 -23.64 7.65 -10.78
C ILE A 589 -23.07 6.82 -9.61
N PRO A 590 -21.92 7.23 -9.03
CA PRO A 590 -21.23 6.45 -8.01
C PRO A 590 -22.06 6.40 -6.73
N LYS A 591 -22.23 5.20 -6.16
CA LYS A 591 -23.01 4.99 -4.93
C LYS A 591 -22.16 5.06 -3.68
N THR A 592 -20.87 4.75 -3.81
CA THR A 592 -19.93 4.74 -2.70
C THR A 592 -18.77 5.70 -2.96
N ARG A 593 -18.08 6.09 -1.88
CA ARG A 593 -16.87 6.92 -1.98
C ARG A 593 -15.72 6.20 -2.70
N ASN A 594 -15.67 4.87 -2.61
CA ASN A 594 -14.68 4.07 -3.35
C ASN A 594 -14.98 4.09 -4.85
N GLU A 595 -16.25 3.91 -5.26
CA GLU A 595 -16.64 4.06 -6.66
C GLU A 595 -16.33 5.46 -7.20
N MET A 596 -16.55 6.50 -6.38
CA MET A 596 -16.21 7.87 -6.77
C MET A 596 -14.69 8.06 -6.94
N ARG A 597 -13.87 7.55 -6.03
CA ARG A 597 -12.40 7.55 -6.18
C ARG A 597 -11.97 6.84 -7.46
N ASP A 598 -12.50 5.65 -7.71
CA ASP A 598 -12.15 4.86 -8.88
C ASP A 598 -12.60 5.57 -10.18
N ALA A 599 -13.77 6.21 -10.16
CA ALA A 599 -14.25 7.02 -11.27
C ALA A 599 -13.34 8.24 -11.53
N ILE A 600 -12.80 8.90 -10.50
CA ILE A 600 -11.80 9.98 -10.64
C ILE A 600 -10.54 9.47 -11.32
N VAL A 601 -9.99 8.34 -10.86
CA VAL A 601 -8.74 7.76 -11.38
C VAL A 601 -8.88 7.26 -12.81
N GLN A 602 -10.05 6.66 -13.14
CA GLN A 602 -10.31 6.04 -14.44
C GLN A 602 -10.97 7.00 -15.44
N SER A 603 -11.24 8.24 -15.02
CA SER A 603 -11.87 9.24 -15.89
C SER A 603 -11.03 9.48 -17.16
N ARG A 604 -11.75 9.71 -18.27
CA ARG A 604 -11.09 10.28 -19.45
C ARG A 604 -10.62 11.70 -19.11
N PRO A 605 -9.54 12.18 -19.77
CA PRO A 605 -9.13 13.56 -19.63
C PRO A 605 -10.30 14.53 -19.83
N TYR A 606 -10.52 15.43 -18.89
CA TYR A 606 -11.54 16.45 -18.93
C TYR A 606 -10.93 17.75 -19.46
N ASN A 607 -11.49 18.30 -20.53
CA ASN A 607 -11.05 19.58 -21.09
C ASN A 607 -11.67 20.72 -20.29
N GLY A 608 -10.91 21.34 -19.42
CA GLY A 608 -11.31 22.49 -18.62
C GLY A 608 -10.73 23.79 -19.16
N ILE A 609 -11.12 24.90 -18.53
CA ILE A 609 -10.59 26.25 -18.87
C ILE A 609 -9.15 26.48 -18.35
N THR A 610 -8.67 25.64 -17.40
CA THR A 610 -7.28 25.60 -16.93
C THR A 610 -6.43 24.59 -17.70
N GLY A 611 -6.98 23.93 -18.71
CA GLY A 611 -6.36 22.88 -19.50
C GLY A 611 -6.97 21.52 -19.23
N GLU A 612 -6.31 20.47 -19.72
CA GLU A 612 -6.78 19.10 -19.56
C GLU A 612 -6.56 18.59 -18.14
N ILE A 613 -7.63 18.13 -17.48
CA ILE A 613 -7.59 17.56 -16.12
C ILE A 613 -7.66 16.05 -16.23
N SER A 614 -6.61 15.39 -15.78
CA SER A 614 -6.54 13.96 -15.50
C SER A 614 -5.53 13.73 -14.38
N PHE A 615 -5.67 12.62 -13.66
CA PHE A 615 -4.81 12.32 -12.52
C PHE A 615 -3.87 11.14 -12.85
N ASP A 616 -2.69 11.16 -12.26
CA ASP A 616 -1.81 10.01 -12.28
C ASP A 616 -2.20 8.99 -11.17
N GLN A 617 -1.44 7.88 -11.09
CA GLN A 617 -1.69 6.84 -10.09
C GLN A 617 -1.49 7.30 -8.64
N ARG A 618 -0.77 8.41 -8.43
CA ARG A 618 -0.55 9.03 -7.12
C ARG A 618 -1.62 10.05 -6.75
N GLY A 619 -2.49 10.43 -7.68
CA GLY A 619 -3.48 11.49 -7.51
C GLY A 619 -3.00 12.89 -7.89
N GLU A 620 -1.84 13.02 -8.57
CA GLU A 620 -1.37 14.29 -9.12
C GLU A 620 -2.03 14.62 -10.44
N VAL A 621 -2.43 15.88 -10.61
CA VAL A 621 -2.96 16.36 -11.89
C VAL A 621 -1.87 16.37 -12.97
N LYS A 622 -2.22 15.96 -14.19
CA LYS A 622 -1.33 15.95 -15.35
C LYS A 622 -1.42 17.21 -16.20
N THR A 623 -2.22 18.19 -15.80
CA THR A 623 -2.41 19.45 -16.51
C THR A 623 -1.07 20.11 -16.84
N GLN A 624 -0.94 20.60 -18.07
CA GLN A 624 0.19 21.43 -18.50
C GLN A 624 -0.22 22.89 -18.51
N PRO A 625 0.67 23.82 -18.08
CA PRO A 625 0.38 25.23 -18.14
C PRO A 625 0.30 25.73 -19.58
N PHE A 626 -0.48 26.75 -19.81
CA PHE A 626 -0.41 27.54 -21.03
C PHE A 626 0.95 28.26 -21.11
N LEU A 627 1.43 28.46 -22.32
CA LEU A 627 2.53 29.36 -22.58
C LEU A 627 1.97 30.62 -23.22
N VAL A 628 2.31 31.74 -22.64
CA VAL A 628 1.87 33.08 -23.04
C VAL A 628 3.07 33.89 -23.50
N THR A 629 2.88 34.68 -24.52
CA THR A 629 3.88 35.65 -25.01
C THR A 629 3.27 37.03 -25.14
N VAL A 630 4.11 38.06 -25.15
CA VAL A 630 3.70 39.46 -25.32
C VAL A 630 3.95 39.87 -26.77
N LEU A 631 2.89 40.28 -27.45
CA LEU A 631 2.98 40.81 -28.79
C LEU A 631 2.24 42.18 -28.88
N GLY A 632 2.97 43.24 -29.14
CA GLY A 632 2.43 44.59 -29.03
C GLY A 632 2.01 44.89 -27.60
N ARG A 633 0.75 45.28 -27.39
CA ARG A 633 0.18 45.52 -26.05
C ARG A 633 -0.84 44.45 -25.66
N ARG A 634 -0.59 43.20 -26.00
CA ARG A 634 -1.48 42.07 -25.73
C ARG A 634 -0.68 40.84 -25.34
N GLU A 635 -1.25 40.10 -24.45
CA GLU A 635 -0.87 38.72 -24.17
C GLU A 635 -1.56 37.80 -25.19
N ILE A 636 -0.82 36.87 -25.76
CA ILE A 636 -1.35 35.85 -26.69
C ILE A 636 -0.78 34.49 -26.31
N LEU A 637 -1.45 33.42 -26.69
CA LEU A 637 -0.87 32.08 -26.56
C LEU A 637 0.39 31.96 -27.42
N PHE A 638 1.46 31.45 -26.85
CA PHE A 638 2.67 31.14 -27.57
C PHE A 638 2.39 29.96 -28.52
N PRO A 639 2.60 30.08 -29.82
CA PRO A 639 2.18 29.12 -30.85
C PRO A 639 2.85 27.75 -30.73
#